data_71f91e8f2a1048604f5abc7ca09ba920
#
_entry.id   71f91e8f2a1048604f5abc7ca09ba920
#
_cell.length_a   1.000
_cell.length_b   1.000
_cell.length_c   1.000
_cell.angle_alpha   90.00
_cell.angle_beta   90.00
_cell.angle_gamma   90.00
#
_symmetry.space_group_name_H-M   'P 1'
#
loop_
_entity.id
_entity.type
_entity.pdbx_description
1 polymer ?
#
loop_
_entity_poly.entity_id
_entity_poly.type
_entity_poly.pdbx_seq_one_letter_code
_entity_poly.pdbx_strand_id
1 'polypeptide(L)'
;FDIQITNNNLTPIRDDDFYLQPSTITGCRMDFRNGICARNGETPATEVRYNTIFGNTLISEKTRYNAMALLNYELSDNVEAYFEGSYYRSENARKNDASAILSAVPVGISRNAYWNPFGPTTLAGGVPNPNRLPGTTIPTTGADLIMERYRFVDAGNRDVLVDKDSYRFVTGMRGNLGAWDFDTGFVYSESKVTDLETNRVSLTLLQQSINRTTPDAYNPFNGGCATDDPGQGDCTPNPASVIDSFRINVSRKGGTSLALADFKISRDDLFTLPGGNVGIAGGVEWRRETFFDDRDPRLDGTITWTDSVIPGVTNGSDVAGTSPSPDTDGVREVYSAFAEVFVPLVDPDMNIPLVDRLDLQLAGRVEHFKDIDATTAVPRAAASWTLIPGVSFRGAWSQGFRAPNLVQVNDDGTTRSNTRDDFVICQAQVAKGLLANLGACPGRGVISFRSGARSLRPEDSESINLGAVLEPGFIPGLTLTADYWRVKQLALVGTFGDDNAIALDLLRRLAGSTNPNVIRAAPTPDEIALFAGTGLAPAGQIIQVLDPYLNLDSRVSKGWDFGLFYKVPDFGAGQFRLRFNAARLKSFVQSASADGEELLAGIAAGRLPADVTIGGLGELLEIEGRPKWRMSGSINWESGPVEIGLFGQYTGKVWDTSVVRDVLLVSDDPNANFYRVSDQFLTNLSFSYTINNDTGLDGTRLRFAINNLFDKDPPLADETYGFFSELYTARGRVFHVELRKKF
;
A
#
# COMPACT_ATOMS: atom_id res chain seq x y z
N PHE A 1 -27.27 -3.61 -3.05
CA PHE A 1 -27.88 -4.31 -1.90
C PHE A 1 -27.98 -5.79 -2.22
N ASP A 2 -27.21 -6.63 -1.53
CA ASP A 2 -27.36 -8.07 -1.59
C ASP A 2 -28.12 -8.52 -0.35
N ILE A 3 -29.31 -9.02 -0.52
CA ILE A 3 -30.11 -9.59 0.58
C ILE A 3 -30.48 -11.01 0.19
N GLN A 4 -30.01 -11.94 0.99
CA GLN A 4 -30.28 -13.36 0.82
C GLN A 4 -31.44 -13.81 1.70
N ILE A 5 -32.28 -14.69 1.18
CA ILE A 5 -33.38 -15.33 1.94
C ILE A 5 -32.92 -16.69 2.41
N THR A 6 -32.96 -16.92 3.72
CA THR A 6 -32.39 -18.11 4.36
C THR A 6 -33.16 -19.43 4.15
N ASN A 7 -34.31 -19.40 3.50
CA ASN A 7 -35.15 -20.60 3.28
C ASN A 7 -35.35 -20.84 1.80
N ASN A 8 -34.66 -21.82 1.24
CA ASN A 8 -34.75 -22.25 -0.13
C ASN A 8 -36.18 -22.57 -0.57
N ASN A 9 -36.54 -22.18 -1.78
CA ASN A 9 -37.81 -22.45 -2.45
C ASN A 9 -39.06 -21.80 -1.82
N LEU A 10 -38.90 -20.84 -0.90
CA LEU A 10 -40.04 -20.13 -0.28
C LEU A 10 -40.45 -18.86 -1.03
N THR A 11 -39.67 -18.45 -2.01
CA THR A 11 -39.91 -17.27 -2.82
C THR A 11 -40.00 -17.63 -4.30
N PRO A 12 -40.63 -16.75 -5.14
CA PRO A 12 -40.53 -16.90 -6.59
C PRO A 12 -39.14 -16.53 -7.13
N ILE A 13 -38.21 -16.16 -6.27
CA ILE A 13 -36.82 -15.84 -6.59
C ILE A 13 -36.03 -17.14 -6.59
N ARG A 14 -35.41 -17.44 -7.71
CA ARG A 14 -34.57 -18.62 -7.88
C ARG A 14 -33.23 -18.36 -7.19
N ASP A 15 -32.67 -19.39 -6.57
CA ASP A 15 -31.39 -19.39 -5.88
C ASP A 15 -31.35 -18.58 -4.57
N ASP A 16 -32.51 -18.17 -4.05
CA ASP A 16 -32.75 -17.47 -2.79
C ASP A 16 -32.08 -16.10 -2.63
N ASP A 17 -31.23 -15.69 -3.57
CA ASP A 17 -30.58 -14.38 -3.59
C ASP A 17 -31.41 -13.38 -4.40
N PHE A 18 -31.57 -12.19 -3.88
CA PHE A 18 -32.17 -11.10 -4.62
C PHE A 18 -31.41 -9.78 -4.40
N TYR A 19 -31.43 -8.98 -5.44
CA TYR A 19 -30.84 -7.66 -5.48
C TYR A 19 -31.95 -6.60 -5.57
N LEU A 20 -31.74 -5.46 -4.93
CA LEU A 20 -32.64 -4.33 -5.07
C LEU A 20 -32.28 -3.50 -6.31
N GLN A 21 -33.29 -3.14 -7.07
CA GLN A 21 -33.20 -2.24 -8.24
C GLN A 21 -34.34 -1.23 -8.25
N PRO A 22 -34.23 -0.10 -8.98
CA PRO A 22 -35.38 0.76 -9.25
C PRO A 22 -36.52 -0.02 -9.94
N SER A 23 -37.74 0.19 -9.50
CA SER A 23 -38.94 -0.49 -10.06
C SER A 23 -39.21 -0.12 -11.53
N THR A 24 -38.64 0.99 -12.03
CA THR A 24 -38.69 1.43 -13.41
C THR A 24 -37.85 0.60 -14.37
N ILE A 25 -36.90 -0.18 -13.85
CA ILE A 25 -36.01 -1.05 -14.64
C ILE A 25 -36.68 -2.41 -14.86
N THR A 26 -36.54 -2.97 -16.07
CA THR A 26 -37.08 -4.29 -16.42
C THR A 26 -36.44 -5.40 -15.56
N GLY A 27 -37.22 -6.47 -15.31
CA GLY A 27 -36.75 -7.62 -14.51
C GLY A 27 -37.22 -7.61 -13.06
N CYS A 28 -38.06 -6.68 -12.68
CA CYS A 28 -38.71 -6.65 -11.37
C CYS A 28 -39.48 -7.94 -11.13
N ARG A 29 -39.22 -8.61 -10.01
CA ARG A 29 -39.90 -9.81 -9.56
C ARG A 29 -40.89 -9.55 -8.43
N MET A 30 -40.49 -8.68 -7.48
CA MET A 30 -41.29 -8.28 -6.35
C MET A 30 -41.16 -6.78 -6.15
N ASP A 31 -42.25 -6.05 -6.32
CA ASP A 31 -42.33 -4.59 -6.08
C ASP A 31 -42.51 -4.31 -4.59
N PHE A 32 -41.59 -3.58 -3.99
CA PHE A 32 -41.66 -3.13 -2.59
C PHE A 32 -42.56 -1.92 -2.39
N ARG A 33 -43.22 -1.44 -3.43
CA ARG A 33 -44.15 -0.30 -3.44
C ARG A 33 -43.56 1.07 -3.08
N ASN A 34 -42.27 1.16 -2.99
CA ASN A 34 -41.56 2.40 -2.64
C ASN A 34 -40.61 2.85 -3.74
N GLY A 35 -40.83 2.43 -5.00
CA GLY A 35 -39.97 2.74 -6.12
C GLY A 35 -38.80 1.76 -6.27
N ILE A 36 -38.74 0.73 -5.44
CA ILE A 36 -37.71 -0.32 -5.46
C ILE A 36 -38.36 -1.67 -5.63
N CYS A 37 -37.70 -2.57 -6.33
CA CYS A 37 -38.10 -3.94 -6.45
C CYS A 37 -36.94 -4.92 -6.28
N ALA A 38 -37.28 -6.15 -5.94
CA ALA A 38 -36.34 -7.26 -5.90
C ALA A 38 -36.25 -7.96 -7.25
N ARG A 39 -35.02 -8.35 -7.61
CA ARG A 39 -34.67 -9.06 -8.82
C ARG A 39 -33.79 -10.26 -8.50
N ASN A 40 -33.91 -11.34 -9.28
CA ASN A 40 -32.99 -12.49 -9.24
C ASN A 40 -31.73 -12.26 -10.04
N GLY A 41 -30.61 -12.79 -9.53
CA GLY A 41 -29.36 -12.91 -10.21
C GLY A 41 -28.61 -11.60 -10.41
N GLU A 42 -27.32 -11.71 -10.62
CA GLU A 42 -26.45 -10.59 -10.85
C GLU A 42 -26.65 -9.97 -12.22
N THR A 43 -26.97 -8.69 -12.24
CA THR A 43 -26.70 -7.86 -13.41
C THR A 43 -26.27 -6.51 -12.89
N PRO A 44 -24.97 -6.27 -12.83
CA PRO A 44 -24.34 -5.11 -12.19
C PRO A 44 -24.92 -3.75 -12.60
N ALA A 45 -25.44 -3.65 -13.84
CA ALA A 45 -25.96 -2.40 -14.39
C ALA A 45 -27.36 -1.99 -13.86
N THR A 46 -28.06 -2.87 -13.15
CA THR A 46 -29.47 -2.63 -12.74
C THR A 46 -29.68 -2.56 -11.23
N GLU A 47 -28.67 -2.85 -10.43
CA GLU A 47 -28.73 -2.80 -8.98
C GLU A 47 -28.82 -1.35 -8.47
N VAL A 48 -29.38 -1.16 -7.28
CA VAL A 48 -29.28 0.10 -6.53
C VAL A 48 -27.86 0.18 -5.97
N ARG A 49 -26.98 0.90 -6.66
CA ARG A 49 -25.58 1.09 -6.29
C ARG A 49 -25.33 2.50 -5.77
N TYR A 50 -24.33 2.60 -4.93
CA TYR A 50 -23.82 3.86 -4.42
C TYR A 50 -22.43 4.14 -5.02
N ASN A 51 -22.20 5.36 -5.50
CA ASN A 51 -20.88 5.78 -5.94
C ASN A 51 -19.97 5.97 -4.73
N THR A 52 -19.08 4.99 -4.47
CA THR A 52 -18.19 5.00 -3.31
C THR A 52 -17.10 6.08 -3.37
N ILE A 53 -16.89 6.69 -4.53
CA ILE A 53 -15.93 7.79 -4.70
C ILE A 53 -16.56 9.13 -4.30
N PHE A 54 -17.91 9.20 -4.34
CA PHE A 54 -18.62 10.44 -4.03
C PHE A 54 -18.38 10.88 -2.58
N GLY A 55 -17.95 12.14 -2.43
CA GLY A 55 -17.64 12.72 -1.13
C GLY A 55 -16.31 12.27 -0.51
N ASN A 56 -15.56 11.37 -1.14
CA ASN A 56 -14.24 10.99 -0.69
C ASN A 56 -13.22 12.12 -0.91
N THR A 57 -12.35 12.30 0.08
CA THR A 57 -11.28 13.30 0.00
C THR A 57 -10.12 12.77 -0.82
N LEU A 58 -9.88 13.37 -1.99
CA LEU A 58 -8.69 13.09 -2.79
C LEU A 58 -7.42 13.73 -2.20
N ILE A 59 -7.55 14.95 -1.66
CA ILE A 59 -6.46 15.69 -1.05
C ILE A 59 -6.91 16.12 0.35
N SER A 60 -6.32 15.52 1.37
CA SER A 60 -6.64 15.80 2.77
C SER A 60 -6.30 17.24 3.16
N GLU A 61 -7.14 17.86 3.98
CA GLU A 61 -6.79 19.07 4.70
C GLU A 61 -5.64 18.77 5.68
N LYS A 62 -4.64 19.64 5.71
CA LYS A 62 -3.46 19.46 6.58
C LYS A 62 -3.01 20.78 7.19
N THR A 63 -2.96 20.81 8.51
CA THR A 63 -2.30 21.86 9.28
C THR A 63 -1.02 21.33 9.91
N ARG A 64 0.07 22.09 9.84
CA ARG A 64 1.38 21.67 10.34
C ARG A 64 2.04 22.76 11.14
N TYR A 65 2.63 22.36 12.26
CA TYR A 65 3.45 23.21 13.09
C TYR A 65 4.84 22.59 13.22
N ASN A 66 5.88 23.40 13.11
CA ASN A 66 7.25 22.95 13.25
C ASN A 66 8.05 24.00 14.04
N ALA A 67 8.76 23.54 15.04
CA ALA A 67 9.71 24.34 15.81
C ALA A 67 11.03 23.59 15.88
N MET A 68 12.15 24.32 15.73
CA MET A 68 13.49 23.76 15.74
C MET A 68 14.45 24.69 16.50
N ALA A 69 15.32 24.12 17.30
CA ALA A 69 16.41 24.81 17.99
C ALA A 69 17.73 24.08 17.69
N LEU A 70 18.76 24.84 17.33
CA LEU A 70 20.12 24.38 17.08
C LEU A 70 21.06 25.20 17.97
N LEU A 71 21.91 24.53 18.73
CA LEU A 71 22.90 25.14 19.61
C LEU A 71 24.24 24.44 19.39
N ASN A 72 25.26 25.20 19.13
CA ASN A 72 26.66 24.80 19.10
C ASN A 72 27.42 25.59 20.15
N TYR A 73 28.26 24.91 20.91
CA TYR A 73 29.07 25.54 21.95
C TYR A 73 30.49 24.98 21.92
N GLU A 74 31.45 25.87 21.70
CA GLU A 74 32.89 25.56 21.76
C GLU A 74 33.30 25.32 23.21
N LEU A 75 33.60 24.05 23.59
CA LEU A 75 34.11 23.69 24.89
C LEU A 75 35.61 24.00 25.02
N SER A 76 36.35 23.87 23.91
CA SER A 76 37.74 24.24 23.75
C SER A 76 38.03 24.44 22.27
N ASP A 77 39.25 24.89 21.94
CA ASP A 77 39.70 25.10 20.54
C ASP A 77 39.53 23.87 19.64
N ASN A 78 39.45 22.69 20.25
CA ASN A 78 39.40 21.39 19.51
C ASN A 78 38.12 20.58 19.76
N VAL A 79 37.19 21.06 20.60
CA VAL A 79 35.97 20.29 20.96
C VAL A 79 34.75 21.21 20.99
N GLU A 80 33.77 20.84 20.19
CA GLU A 80 32.46 21.48 20.14
C GLU A 80 31.38 20.55 20.70
N ALA A 81 30.53 21.05 21.57
CA ALA A 81 29.29 20.39 21.95
C ALA A 81 28.13 20.91 21.08
N TYR A 82 27.24 20.05 20.69
CA TYR A 82 26.06 20.43 19.93
C TYR A 82 24.78 19.90 20.53
N PHE A 83 23.70 20.63 20.30
CA PHE A 83 22.34 20.22 20.65
C PHE A 83 21.38 20.62 19.52
N GLU A 84 20.49 19.67 19.16
CA GLU A 84 19.37 19.89 18.24
C GLU A 84 18.08 19.49 18.94
N GLY A 85 17.07 20.33 18.89
CA GLY A 85 15.73 20.01 19.35
C GLY A 85 14.71 20.33 18.27
N SER A 86 13.79 19.42 18.01
CA SER A 86 12.67 19.70 17.10
C SER A 86 11.36 19.15 17.62
N TYR A 87 10.30 19.91 17.37
CA TYR A 87 8.92 19.50 17.57
C TYR A 87 8.14 19.69 16.26
N TYR A 88 7.37 18.67 15.91
CA TYR A 88 6.49 18.70 14.74
C TYR A 88 5.10 18.19 15.14
N ARG A 89 4.06 18.97 14.78
CA ARG A 89 2.66 18.55 14.89
C ARG A 89 2.01 18.62 13.52
N SER A 90 1.19 17.62 13.22
CA SER A 90 0.37 17.58 12.00
C SER A 90 -1.05 17.16 12.34
N GLU A 91 -2.01 17.98 11.96
CA GLU A 91 -3.44 17.69 12.00
C GLU A 91 -3.91 17.43 10.58
N ASN A 92 -4.63 16.35 10.36
CA ASN A 92 -5.07 15.91 9.05
C ASN A 92 -6.53 15.47 9.10
N ALA A 93 -7.36 15.99 8.20
CA ALA A 93 -8.76 15.63 8.08
C ALA A 93 -9.07 15.13 6.67
N ARG A 94 -9.78 14.00 6.59
CA ARG A 94 -10.27 13.43 5.32
C ARG A 94 -11.63 12.78 5.51
N LYS A 95 -12.36 12.62 4.40
CA LYS A 95 -13.61 11.86 4.34
C LYS A 95 -13.41 10.61 3.51
N ASN A 96 -13.95 9.52 4.00
CA ASN A 96 -14.07 8.25 3.28
C ASN A 96 -15.55 7.96 3.02
N ASP A 97 -15.84 7.01 2.15
CA ASP A 97 -17.19 6.50 1.92
C ASP A 97 -17.86 5.97 3.21
N ALA A 98 -19.18 5.86 3.19
CA ALA A 98 -19.97 5.37 4.33
C ALA A 98 -19.61 3.93 4.71
N SER A 99 -19.81 3.56 5.97
CA SER A 99 -19.64 2.19 6.48
C SER A 99 -20.45 1.18 5.67
N ALA A 100 -19.94 -0.04 5.51
CA ALA A 100 -20.62 -1.09 4.76
C ALA A 100 -20.55 -2.43 5.47
N ILE A 101 -21.56 -3.29 5.25
CA ILE A 101 -21.46 -4.73 5.49
C ILE A 101 -20.85 -5.37 4.25
N LEU A 102 -19.96 -6.33 4.45
CA LEU A 102 -19.32 -7.13 3.42
C LEU A 102 -19.76 -8.59 3.57
N SER A 103 -19.81 -9.32 2.46
CA SER A 103 -20.34 -10.70 2.39
C SER A 103 -19.69 -11.71 3.35
N ALA A 104 -18.45 -11.46 3.79
CA ALA A 104 -17.79 -12.32 4.76
C ALA A 104 -18.30 -12.17 6.21
N VAL A 105 -19.04 -11.10 6.51
CA VAL A 105 -19.64 -10.84 7.84
C VAL A 105 -21.05 -10.31 7.62
N PRO A 106 -21.99 -11.18 7.19
CA PRO A 106 -23.38 -10.80 6.91
C PRO A 106 -24.18 -10.59 8.19
N VAL A 107 -25.29 -9.86 8.09
CA VAL A 107 -26.19 -9.56 9.23
C VAL A 107 -27.57 -10.16 8.99
N GLY A 108 -28.09 -10.91 9.96
CA GLY A 108 -29.42 -11.50 9.89
C GLY A 108 -30.55 -10.50 10.19
N ILE A 109 -31.62 -10.53 9.40
CA ILE A 109 -32.83 -9.78 9.64
C ILE A 109 -33.92 -10.78 10.04
N SER A 110 -34.36 -10.68 11.29
CA SER A 110 -35.39 -11.58 11.82
C SER A 110 -36.70 -11.48 11.02
N ARG A 111 -37.40 -12.60 10.86
CA ARG A 111 -38.75 -12.60 10.32
C ARG A 111 -39.70 -11.67 11.06
N ASN A 112 -39.43 -11.45 12.34
CA ASN A 112 -40.25 -10.58 13.18
C ASN A 112 -39.81 -9.11 13.15
N ALA A 113 -38.74 -8.76 12.44
CA ALA A 113 -38.29 -7.39 12.28
C ALA A 113 -39.42 -6.54 11.59
N TYR A 114 -39.68 -5.36 12.12
CA TYR A 114 -40.78 -4.54 11.66
C TYR A 114 -40.78 -4.27 10.15
N TRP A 115 -39.59 -3.97 9.58
CA TRP A 115 -39.43 -3.63 8.16
C TRP A 115 -39.16 -4.84 7.26
N ASN A 116 -39.17 -6.09 7.80
CA ASN A 116 -38.95 -7.26 6.96
C ASN A 116 -40.13 -7.46 5.98
N PRO A 117 -39.92 -7.32 4.65
CA PRO A 117 -41.00 -7.44 3.64
C PRO A 117 -41.54 -8.87 3.51
N PHE A 118 -40.83 -9.86 4.06
CA PHE A 118 -41.24 -11.26 4.14
C PHE A 118 -41.59 -11.71 5.58
N GLY A 119 -41.89 -10.76 6.43
CA GLY A 119 -42.30 -11.01 7.80
C GLY A 119 -43.63 -11.80 7.91
N PRO A 120 -44.10 -12.11 9.12
CA PRO A 120 -45.35 -12.82 9.34
C PRO A 120 -46.57 -12.00 8.84
N THR A 121 -47.67 -12.67 8.57
CA THR A 121 -48.93 -11.99 8.16
C THR A 121 -49.52 -11.08 9.25
N THR A 122 -49.23 -11.42 10.51
CA THR A 122 -49.61 -10.65 11.67
C THR A 122 -48.44 -10.43 12.60
N LEU A 123 -48.25 -9.20 13.06
CA LEU A 123 -47.27 -8.83 14.08
C LEU A 123 -47.71 -9.26 15.48
N ALA A 124 -46.83 -9.11 16.46
CA ALA A 124 -47.18 -9.31 17.86
C ALA A 124 -48.43 -8.51 18.25
N GLY A 125 -49.36 -9.12 18.96
CA GLY A 125 -50.67 -8.52 19.28
C GLY A 125 -51.76 -8.74 18.25
N GLY A 126 -51.51 -9.53 17.17
CA GLY A 126 -52.54 -9.89 16.18
C GLY A 126 -52.87 -8.82 15.15
N VAL A 127 -52.02 -7.78 15.05
CA VAL A 127 -52.19 -6.69 14.07
C VAL A 127 -51.68 -7.14 12.71
N PRO A 128 -52.38 -6.93 11.58
CA PRO A 128 -51.88 -7.20 10.26
C PRO A 128 -50.51 -6.51 10.03
N ASN A 129 -49.54 -7.23 9.46
CA ASN A 129 -48.24 -6.67 9.15
C ASN A 129 -48.32 -5.72 7.94
N PRO A 130 -48.15 -4.40 8.13
CA PRO A 130 -48.29 -3.43 7.05
C PRO A 130 -47.15 -3.52 6.02
N ASN A 131 -45.97 -4.07 6.42
CA ASN A 131 -44.77 -4.12 5.60
C ASN A 131 -44.61 -5.42 4.81
N ARG A 132 -45.45 -6.46 5.13
CA ARG A 132 -45.44 -7.71 4.37
C ARG A 132 -45.90 -7.48 2.93
N LEU A 133 -45.12 -7.93 1.97
CA LEU A 133 -45.48 -7.91 0.56
C LEU A 133 -46.66 -8.86 0.27
N PRO A 134 -47.69 -8.43 -0.49
CA PRO A 134 -48.78 -9.30 -0.90
C PRO A 134 -48.33 -10.26 -2.02
N GLY A 135 -49.02 -11.41 -2.11
CA GLY A 135 -48.83 -12.35 -3.23
C GLY A 135 -47.53 -13.16 -3.15
N THR A 136 -46.83 -13.11 -2.03
CA THR A 136 -45.63 -13.95 -1.84
C THR A 136 -46.02 -15.37 -1.46
N THR A 137 -45.23 -16.39 -1.85
CA THR A 137 -45.36 -17.79 -1.43
C THR A 137 -44.73 -18.07 -0.06
N ILE A 138 -44.20 -17.04 0.59
CA ILE A 138 -43.59 -17.10 1.94
C ILE A 138 -44.63 -17.56 2.97
N PRO A 139 -44.31 -18.48 3.87
CA PRO A 139 -45.20 -18.93 4.93
C PRO A 139 -45.81 -17.75 5.72
N THR A 140 -47.01 -17.98 6.27
CA THR A 140 -47.71 -16.99 7.13
C THR A 140 -46.89 -16.61 8.37
N THR A 141 -45.93 -17.46 8.77
CA THR A 141 -44.98 -17.21 9.89
C THR A 141 -43.81 -16.31 9.50
N GLY A 142 -43.67 -15.95 8.22
CA GLY A 142 -42.54 -15.18 7.69
C GLY A 142 -41.25 -15.96 7.48
N ALA A 143 -40.27 -15.31 6.90
CA ALA A 143 -38.91 -15.81 6.67
C ALA A 143 -37.85 -14.82 7.20
N ASP A 144 -36.75 -15.36 7.72
CA ASP A 144 -35.57 -14.60 8.07
C ASP A 144 -34.81 -14.24 6.79
N LEU A 145 -34.08 -13.12 6.79
CA LEU A 145 -33.24 -12.67 5.68
C LEU A 145 -31.81 -12.53 6.12
N ILE A 146 -30.90 -12.62 5.18
CA ILE A 146 -29.48 -12.35 5.36
C ILE A 146 -29.10 -11.13 4.49
N MET A 147 -28.53 -10.12 5.13
CA MET A 147 -27.98 -8.95 4.45
C MET A 147 -26.48 -9.13 4.27
N GLU A 148 -26.04 -9.48 3.05
CA GLU A 148 -24.66 -9.79 2.75
C GLU A 148 -23.82 -8.56 2.38
N ARG A 149 -24.43 -7.62 1.66
CA ARG A 149 -23.75 -6.37 1.24
C ARG A 149 -24.72 -5.20 1.42
N TYR A 150 -24.28 -4.21 2.17
CA TYR A 150 -25.08 -3.02 2.43
C TYR A 150 -24.19 -1.84 2.79
N ARG A 151 -24.52 -0.65 2.29
CA ARG A 151 -23.81 0.58 2.62
C ARG A 151 -24.74 1.53 3.37
N PHE A 152 -24.32 1.98 4.55
CA PHE A 152 -25.07 2.86 5.44
C PHE A 152 -24.91 4.33 5.03
N VAL A 153 -25.42 4.69 3.85
CA VAL A 153 -25.31 6.04 3.30
C VAL A 153 -25.95 7.08 4.23
N ASP A 154 -27.05 6.71 4.86
CA ASP A 154 -27.80 7.54 5.82
C ASP A 154 -27.06 7.74 7.16
N ALA A 155 -26.09 6.90 7.50
CA ALA A 155 -25.19 7.13 8.64
C ALA A 155 -24.12 8.19 8.35
N GLY A 156 -23.95 8.58 7.08
CA GLY A 156 -22.98 9.56 6.62
C GLY A 156 -21.61 8.98 6.25
N ASN A 157 -20.83 9.77 5.53
CA ASN A 157 -19.45 9.44 5.22
C ASN A 157 -18.61 9.41 6.51
N ARG A 158 -17.56 8.57 6.51
CA ARG A 158 -16.64 8.46 7.64
C ARG A 158 -15.65 9.63 7.62
N ASP A 159 -15.69 10.48 8.66
CA ASP A 159 -14.64 11.49 8.85
C ASP A 159 -13.47 10.86 9.59
N VAL A 160 -12.26 11.02 9.05
CA VAL A 160 -11.01 10.51 9.62
C VAL A 160 -10.15 11.68 10.01
N LEU A 161 -9.92 11.83 11.31
CA LEU A 161 -9.09 12.87 11.90
C LEU A 161 -7.82 12.23 12.44
N VAL A 162 -6.67 12.70 11.97
CA VAL A 162 -5.36 12.16 12.35
C VAL A 162 -4.49 13.25 12.92
N ASP A 163 -4.22 13.16 14.20
CA ASP A 163 -3.29 14.02 14.93
C ASP A 163 -1.96 13.29 15.14
N LYS A 164 -0.87 13.92 14.76
CA LYS A 164 0.48 13.40 14.94
C LYS A 164 1.36 14.41 15.64
N ASP A 165 2.03 13.97 16.71
CA ASP A 165 3.07 14.68 17.41
C ASP A 165 4.40 13.94 17.26
N SER A 166 5.50 14.69 17.02
CA SER A 166 6.84 14.11 16.92
C SER A 166 7.85 15.02 17.60
N TYR A 167 8.69 14.42 18.42
CA TYR A 167 9.78 15.08 19.14
C TYR A 167 11.10 14.43 18.75
N ARG A 168 12.14 15.24 18.59
CA ARG A 168 13.51 14.76 18.39
C ARG A 168 14.49 15.64 19.13
N PHE A 169 15.37 15.00 19.89
CA PHE A 169 16.47 15.61 20.60
C PHE A 169 17.75 14.90 20.19
N VAL A 170 18.79 15.68 19.90
CA VAL A 170 20.14 15.19 19.64
C VAL A 170 21.08 16.01 20.50
N THR A 171 22.03 15.37 21.13
CA THR A 171 23.13 16.05 21.82
C THR A 171 24.41 15.25 21.61
N GLY A 172 25.51 15.92 21.51
CA GLY A 172 26.77 15.25 21.28
C GLY A 172 27.98 16.19 21.36
N MET A 173 29.12 15.60 21.13
CA MET A 173 30.39 16.31 21.04
C MET A 173 31.15 15.82 19.81
N ARG A 174 31.82 16.75 19.15
CA ARG A 174 32.71 16.47 18.02
C ARG A 174 33.98 17.29 18.14
N GLY A 175 35.07 16.81 17.58
CA GLY A 175 36.32 17.51 17.60
C GLY A 175 37.52 16.63 17.31
N ASN A 176 38.70 17.12 17.72
CA ASN A 176 39.97 16.46 17.43
C ASN A 176 40.66 16.02 18.73
N LEU A 177 41.14 14.80 18.78
CA LEU A 177 42.00 14.23 19.81
C LEU A 177 43.38 13.97 19.20
N GLY A 178 44.18 15.02 19.13
CA GLY A 178 45.47 14.96 18.40
C GLY A 178 45.25 14.87 16.89
N ALA A 179 45.69 13.77 16.28
CA ALA A 179 45.47 13.50 14.83
C ALA A 179 44.20 12.74 14.51
N TRP A 180 43.30 12.53 15.49
CA TRP A 180 42.07 11.80 15.31
C TRP A 180 40.88 12.73 15.43
N ASP A 181 39.99 12.69 14.46
CA ASP A 181 38.66 13.28 14.56
C ASP A 181 37.72 12.32 15.30
N PHE A 182 36.86 12.87 16.15
CA PHE A 182 35.81 12.09 16.79
C PHE A 182 34.46 12.79 16.73
N ASP A 183 33.41 11.97 16.72
CA ASP A 183 32.01 12.41 16.86
C ASP A 183 31.28 11.40 17.74
N THR A 184 30.58 11.89 18.75
CA THR A 184 29.73 11.07 19.61
C THR A 184 28.41 11.77 19.86
N GLY A 185 27.33 11.01 19.80
CA GLY A 185 26.01 11.56 19.93
C GLY A 185 25.04 10.65 20.67
N PHE A 186 24.04 11.29 21.24
CA PHE A 186 22.85 10.65 21.74
C PHE A 186 21.64 11.25 21.05
N VAL A 187 20.77 10.39 20.50
CA VAL A 187 19.52 10.77 19.85
C VAL A 187 18.35 10.15 20.60
N TYR A 188 17.35 10.96 20.91
CA TYR A 188 16.03 10.46 21.29
C TYR A 188 14.98 11.06 20.39
N SER A 189 14.13 10.22 19.81
CA SER A 189 12.97 10.66 19.06
C SER A 189 11.75 9.83 19.40
N GLU A 190 10.58 10.47 19.42
CA GLU A 190 9.29 9.85 19.65
C GLU A 190 8.28 10.43 18.68
N SER A 191 7.43 9.58 18.10
CA SER A 191 6.29 9.97 17.28
C SER A 191 5.05 9.25 17.77
N LYS A 192 4.00 10.02 18.09
CA LYS A 192 2.68 9.52 18.48
C LYS A 192 1.65 9.95 17.46
N VAL A 193 0.70 9.07 17.18
CA VAL A 193 -0.44 9.34 16.30
C VAL A 193 -1.72 8.93 17.01
N THR A 194 -2.73 9.78 16.91
CA THR A 194 -4.12 9.46 17.28
C THR A 194 -4.97 9.57 16.02
N ASP A 195 -5.70 8.51 15.72
CA ASP A 195 -6.60 8.40 14.58
C ASP A 195 -8.02 8.22 15.13
N LEU A 196 -8.94 9.12 14.76
CA LEU A 196 -10.34 9.07 15.15
C LEU A 196 -11.19 8.98 13.87
N GLU A 197 -11.94 7.90 13.75
CA GLU A 197 -12.87 7.67 12.66
C GLU A 197 -14.30 7.77 13.19
N THR A 198 -15.11 8.71 12.65
CA THR A 198 -16.52 8.90 13.02
C THR A 198 -17.45 8.21 12.04
N ASN A 199 -18.75 8.16 12.35
CA ASN A 199 -19.80 7.57 11.51
C ASN A 199 -19.54 6.09 11.16
N ARG A 200 -18.90 5.37 12.06
CA ARG A 200 -18.79 3.91 11.98
C ARG A 200 -20.07 3.26 12.48
N VAL A 201 -20.28 2.00 12.13
CA VAL A 201 -21.48 1.21 12.51
C VAL A 201 -21.07 0.03 13.36
N SER A 202 -21.65 -0.09 14.57
CA SER A 202 -21.52 -1.27 15.43
C SER A 202 -22.46 -2.37 14.92
N LEU A 203 -21.94 -3.58 14.69
CA LEU A 203 -22.71 -4.74 14.25
C LEU A 203 -23.72 -5.18 15.33
N THR A 204 -23.32 -5.19 16.59
CA THR A 204 -24.20 -5.54 17.73
C THR A 204 -25.36 -4.56 17.86
N LEU A 205 -25.07 -3.25 17.84
CA LEU A 205 -26.11 -2.23 17.99
C LEU A 205 -27.01 -2.16 16.75
N LEU A 206 -26.46 -2.34 15.56
CA LEU A 206 -27.23 -2.47 14.32
C LEU A 206 -28.18 -3.66 14.38
N GLN A 207 -27.69 -4.83 14.81
CA GLN A 207 -28.49 -6.05 14.93
C GLN A 207 -29.67 -5.84 15.86
N GLN A 208 -29.48 -5.10 16.96
CA GLN A 208 -30.55 -4.72 17.88
C GLN A 208 -31.54 -3.75 17.22
N SER A 209 -31.06 -2.77 16.46
CA SER A 209 -31.90 -1.76 15.82
C SER A 209 -32.72 -2.34 14.67
N ILE A 210 -32.11 -3.14 13.80
CA ILE A 210 -32.77 -3.71 12.60
C ILE A 210 -33.85 -4.75 12.98
N ASN A 211 -33.68 -5.45 14.11
CA ASN A 211 -34.58 -6.50 14.56
C ASN A 211 -35.65 -6.06 15.54
N ARG A 212 -35.82 -4.74 15.76
CA ARG A 212 -36.96 -4.22 16.52
C ARG A 212 -38.26 -4.58 15.82
N THR A 213 -39.29 -4.87 16.61
CA THR A 213 -40.63 -5.23 16.12
C THR A 213 -41.60 -4.03 16.03
N THR A 214 -41.08 -2.82 16.17
CA THR A 214 -41.81 -1.54 16.22
C THR A 214 -41.31 -0.58 15.12
N PRO A 215 -42.09 0.45 14.74
CA PRO A 215 -41.72 1.34 13.62
C PRO A 215 -40.40 2.11 13.77
N ASP A 216 -39.82 2.16 14.97
CA ASP A 216 -38.52 2.73 15.27
C ASP A 216 -37.34 1.75 14.98
N ALA A 217 -37.60 0.66 14.30
CA ALA A 217 -36.56 -0.20 13.72
C ALA A 217 -35.85 0.50 12.57
N TYR A 218 -34.61 0.15 12.34
CA TYR A 218 -33.89 0.58 11.13
C TYR A 218 -34.48 -0.10 9.88
N ASN A 219 -34.78 0.70 8.85
CA ASN A 219 -35.33 0.23 7.57
C ASN A 219 -34.23 0.17 6.49
N PRO A 220 -33.69 -1.02 6.15
CA PRO A 220 -32.71 -1.16 5.08
C PRO A 220 -33.35 -1.22 3.67
N PHE A 221 -34.68 -1.24 3.55
CA PHE A 221 -35.42 -1.45 2.30
C PHE A 221 -35.97 -0.16 1.68
N ASN A 222 -35.62 1.02 2.20
CA ASN A 222 -36.12 2.30 1.71
C ASN A 222 -35.37 2.84 0.47
N GLY A 223 -34.35 2.11 -0.03
CA GLY A 223 -33.53 2.51 -1.15
C GLY A 223 -32.41 3.48 -0.83
N GLY A 224 -32.39 4.04 0.38
CA GLY A 224 -31.32 4.90 0.87
C GLY A 224 -30.98 6.03 -0.10
N CYS A 225 -31.94 6.86 -0.49
CA CYS A 225 -31.74 7.94 -1.46
C CYS A 225 -30.44 8.70 -1.19
N ALA A 226 -29.43 8.41 -2.00
CA ALA A 226 -28.19 9.15 -2.00
C ALA A 226 -28.40 10.50 -2.70
N THR A 227 -27.75 11.54 -2.21
CA THR A 227 -27.83 12.90 -2.78
C THR A 227 -27.33 12.98 -4.23
N ASP A 228 -26.50 12.02 -4.64
CA ASP A 228 -25.90 11.90 -5.97
C ASP A 228 -26.76 11.09 -6.97
N ASP A 229 -27.77 10.35 -6.47
CA ASP A 229 -28.73 9.64 -7.31
C ASP A 229 -30.15 9.79 -6.75
N PRO A 230 -30.70 11.02 -6.78
CA PRO A 230 -32.02 11.32 -6.24
C PRO A 230 -33.09 10.62 -7.07
N GLY A 231 -34.03 9.94 -6.40
CA GLY A 231 -35.19 9.30 -7.03
C GLY A 231 -35.13 7.78 -7.08
N GLN A 232 -34.13 7.16 -6.52
CA GLN A 232 -34.10 5.73 -6.29
C GLN A 232 -34.68 5.39 -4.89
N GLY A 233 -35.83 4.76 -4.87
CA GLY A 233 -36.52 4.40 -3.65
C GLY A 233 -37.47 5.47 -3.16
N ASP A 234 -38.00 5.29 -1.96
CA ASP A 234 -38.99 6.19 -1.34
C ASP A 234 -38.38 7.49 -0.79
N CYS A 235 -37.07 7.58 -0.73
CA CYS A 235 -36.29 8.73 -0.23
C CYS A 235 -36.66 9.19 1.18
N THR A 236 -37.41 8.40 1.93
CA THR A 236 -37.72 8.68 3.32
C THR A 236 -36.53 8.28 4.18
N PRO A 237 -35.78 9.21 4.78
CA PRO A 237 -34.62 8.85 5.58
C PRO A 237 -35.06 8.11 6.85
N ASN A 238 -34.23 7.17 7.31
CA ASN A 238 -34.37 6.65 8.65
C ASN A 238 -34.26 7.81 9.68
N PRO A 239 -35.05 7.82 10.75
CA PRO A 239 -34.91 8.86 11.78
C PRO A 239 -33.49 8.94 12.35
N ALA A 240 -32.99 10.14 12.58
CA ALA A 240 -31.64 10.34 13.12
C ALA A 240 -31.40 9.58 14.43
N SER A 241 -32.43 9.51 15.30
CA SER A 241 -32.38 8.75 16.56
C SER A 241 -32.21 7.24 16.37
N VAL A 242 -32.69 6.70 15.24
CA VAL A 242 -32.49 5.28 14.88
C VAL A 242 -31.03 5.06 14.41
N ILE A 243 -30.55 5.94 13.53
CA ILE A 243 -29.16 5.89 13.04
C ILE A 243 -28.18 6.07 14.19
N ASP A 244 -28.40 7.06 15.07
CA ASP A 244 -27.55 7.34 16.23
C ASP A 244 -27.53 6.19 17.24
N SER A 245 -28.52 5.28 17.23
CA SER A 245 -28.55 4.11 18.12
C SER A 245 -27.47 3.07 17.82
N PHE A 246 -26.92 3.06 16.60
CA PHE A 246 -25.87 2.11 16.20
C PHE A 246 -24.62 2.77 15.58
N ARG A 247 -24.67 4.09 15.38
CA ARG A 247 -23.52 4.86 14.90
C ARG A 247 -22.54 5.10 16.04
N ILE A 248 -21.26 4.86 15.79
CA ILE A 248 -20.17 4.93 16.76
C ILE A 248 -18.96 5.68 16.20
N ASN A 249 -18.05 6.05 17.08
CA ASN A 249 -16.71 6.49 16.75
C ASN A 249 -15.73 5.38 17.10
N VAL A 250 -14.66 5.27 16.32
CA VAL A 250 -13.58 4.27 16.50
C VAL A 250 -12.27 5.01 16.57
N SER A 251 -11.44 4.68 17.57
CA SER A 251 -10.14 5.31 17.77
C SER A 251 -8.98 4.33 17.59
N ARG A 252 -7.82 4.86 17.23
CA ARG A 252 -6.55 4.15 17.20
C ARG A 252 -5.46 5.06 17.71
N LYS A 253 -4.59 4.55 18.57
CA LYS A 253 -3.38 5.25 18.99
C LYS A 253 -2.17 4.40 18.63
N GLY A 254 -1.17 5.05 18.06
CA GLY A 254 0.07 4.38 17.71
C GLY A 254 1.27 5.25 18.02
N GLY A 255 2.42 4.60 18.17
CA GLY A 255 3.62 5.35 18.40
C GLY A 255 4.89 4.55 18.16
N THR A 256 5.96 5.29 17.92
CA THR A 256 7.32 4.74 17.79
C THR A 256 8.28 5.60 18.56
N SER A 257 9.29 5.00 19.17
CA SER A 257 10.41 5.74 19.76
C SER A 257 11.75 5.14 19.33
N LEU A 258 12.77 5.98 19.32
CA LEU A 258 14.16 5.64 19.06
C LEU A 258 15.04 6.30 20.10
N ALA A 259 15.85 5.52 20.79
CA ALA A 259 17.00 5.99 21.54
C ALA A 259 18.27 5.42 20.89
N LEU A 260 19.25 6.25 20.58
CA LEU A 260 20.49 5.87 19.93
C LEU A 260 21.68 6.57 20.60
N ALA A 261 22.75 5.83 20.81
CA ALA A 261 24.04 6.37 21.22
C ALA A 261 25.12 5.85 20.29
N ASP A 262 25.99 6.74 19.82
CA ASP A 262 27.10 6.35 18.93
C ASP A 262 28.42 7.03 19.33
N PHE A 263 29.51 6.38 18.92
CA PHE A 263 30.84 6.95 18.94
C PHE A 263 31.57 6.58 17.65
N LYS A 264 32.11 7.58 16.97
CA LYS A 264 32.87 7.47 15.74
C LYS A 264 34.23 8.12 15.91
N ILE A 265 35.23 7.52 15.27
CA ILE A 265 36.59 8.05 15.23
C ILE A 265 37.15 7.86 13.81
N SER A 266 37.89 8.85 13.33
CA SER A 266 38.52 8.80 12.02
C SER A 266 39.88 9.49 12.02
N ARG A 267 40.71 9.10 11.04
CA ARG A 267 41.97 9.72 10.75
C ARG A 267 42.25 9.62 9.25
N ASP A 268 42.54 10.74 8.60
CA ASP A 268 42.74 10.85 7.15
C ASP A 268 44.17 10.64 6.71
N ASP A 269 45.14 10.67 7.63
CA ASP A 269 46.59 10.59 7.42
C ASP A 269 47.27 9.48 8.24
N LEU A 270 46.66 8.28 8.31
CA LEU A 270 47.20 7.17 9.11
C LEU A 270 48.64 6.81 8.72
N PHE A 271 48.92 6.73 7.45
CA PHE A 271 50.27 6.68 6.80
C PHE A 271 50.13 7.09 5.33
N THR A 272 51.28 7.48 4.73
CA THR A 272 51.33 7.97 3.35
C THR A 272 51.84 6.89 2.39
N LEU A 273 51.07 6.63 1.33
CA LEU A 273 51.47 5.85 0.16
C LEU A 273 51.94 6.80 -0.96
N PRO A 274 52.60 6.29 -2.02
CA PRO A 274 52.91 7.12 -3.18
C PRO A 274 51.67 7.82 -3.82
N GLY A 275 50.48 7.23 -3.70
CA GLY A 275 49.23 7.79 -4.18
C GLY A 275 48.53 8.74 -3.21
N GLY A 276 49.05 8.97 -2.00
CA GLY A 276 48.48 9.86 -1.00
C GLY A 276 48.30 9.22 0.38
N ASN A 277 47.56 9.92 1.25
CA ASN A 277 47.34 9.47 2.63
C ASN A 277 46.25 8.39 2.73
N VAL A 278 46.53 7.36 3.49
CA VAL A 278 45.56 6.32 3.83
C VAL A 278 44.70 6.82 5.01
N GLY A 279 43.38 6.87 4.78
CA GLY A 279 42.39 7.19 5.79
C GLY A 279 41.77 5.97 6.44
N ILE A 280 41.43 6.08 7.72
CA ILE A 280 40.69 5.04 8.46
C ILE A 280 39.54 5.68 9.26
N ALA A 281 38.40 5.00 9.32
CA ALA A 281 37.29 5.34 10.19
C ALA A 281 36.71 4.10 10.86
N GLY A 282 36.15 4.26 12.06
CA GLY A 282 35.45 3.20 12.76
C GLY A 282 34.50 3.74 13.80
N GLY A 283 33.57 2.91 14.24
CA GLY A 283 32.60 3.35 15.25
C GLY A 283 31.78 2.22 15.79
N VAL A 284 31.10 2.53 16.90
CA VAL A 284 30.13 1.66 17.56
C VAL A 284 28.82 2.42 17.76
N GLU A 285 27.72 1.67 17.77
CA GLU A 285 26.38 2.22 17.93
C GLU A 285 25.53 1.26 18.75
N TRP A 286 24.78 1.80 19.67
CA TRP A 286 23.65 1.14 20.33
C TRP A 286 22.37 1.89 19.99
N ARG A 287 21.30 1.14 19.68
CA ARG A 287 19.97 1.73 19.52
C ARG A 287 18.89 0.86 20.12
N ARG A 288 17.87 1.51 20.62
CA ARG A 288 16.62 0.90 21.09
C ARG A 288 15.45 1.51 20.37
N GLU A 289 14.68 0.66 19.72
CA GLU A 289 13.48 1.00 18.97
C GLU A 289 12.27 0.44 19.71
N THR A 290 11.17 1.20 19.77
CA THR A 290 9.89 0.72 20.28
C THR A 290 8.78 1.04 19.30
N PHE A 291 7.73 0.25 19.35
CA PHE A 291 6.52 0.42 18.55
C PHE A 291 5.34 -0.05 19.40
N PHE A 292 4.20 0.64 19.30
CA PHE A 292 2.91 0.18 19.77
C PHE A 292 1.78 0.63 18.84
N ASP A 293 0.71 -0.17 18.79
CA ASP A 293 -0.53 0.07 18.06
C ASP A 293 -1.70 -0.37 18.96
N ASP A 294 -2.39 0.59 19.58
CA ASP A 294 -3.51 0.43 20.51
C ASP A 294 -4.80 0.71 19.72
N ARG A 295 -5.59 -0.31 19.52
CA ARG A 295 -6.82 -0.31 18.72
C ARG A 295 -8.04 -0.04 19.60
N ASP A 296 -9.13 0.33 18.94
CA ASP A 296 -10.43 0.47 19.63
C ASP A 296 -10.88 -0.90 20.18
N PRO A 297 -11.46 -0.96 21.41
CA PRO A 297 -11.99 -2.20 21.98
C PRO A 297 -13.01 -2.95 21.11
N ARG A 298 -13.61 -2.30 20.12
CA ARG A 298 -14.50 -2.93 19.16
C ARG A 298 -13.77 -3.55 17.95
N LEU A 299 -12.44 -3.38 17.87
CA LEU A 299 -11.59 -3.94 16.81
C LEU A 299 -10.55 -4.91 17.33
N ASP A 300 -10.12 -4.80 18.61
CA ASP A 300 -9.04 -5.58 19.18
C ASP A 300 -9.47 -6.96 19.73
N GLY A 301 -10.77 -7.25 19.69
CA GLY A 301 -11.36 -8.48 20.23
C GLY A 301 -11.90 -8.35 21.65
N THR A 302 -11.79 -7.18 22.30
CA THR A 302 -12.38 -6.93 23.62
C THR A 302 -13.90 -6.89 23.56
N ILE A 303 -14.46 -6.17 22.59
CA ILE A 303 -15.89 -6.13 22.31
C ILE A 303 -16.13 -6.87 20.99
N THR A 304 -16.68 -8.06 21.11
CA THR A 304 -16.93 -8.96 19.99
C THR A 304 -18.38 -8.91 19.51
N TRP A 305 -18.62 -9.34 18.29
CA TRP A 305 -19.95 -9.52 17.74
C TRP A 305 -20.26 -11.01 17.55
N THR A 306 -21.37 -11.48 18.13
CA THR A 306 -21.88 -12.84 17.88
C THR A 306 -22.59 -12.86 16.54
N ASP A 307 -22.11 -13.69 15.63
CA ASP A 307 -22.66 -13.82 14.29
C ASP A 307 -24.13 -14.24 14.35
N SER A 308 -24.99 -13.47 13.70
CA SER A 308 -26.44 -13.70 13.69
C SER A 308 -26.88 -14.67 12.60
N VAL A 309 -25.98 -15.03 11.69
CA VAL A 309 -26.23 -15.91 10.53
C VAL A 309 -25.61 -17.28 10.76
N ILE A 310 -24.39 -17.32 11.28
CA ILE A 310 -23.65 -18.55 11.52
C ILE A 310 -23.63 -18.87 13.01
N PRO A 311 -24.42 -19.84 13.49
CA PRO A 311 -24.53 -20.16 14.90
C PRO A 311 -23.17 -20.53 15.52
N GLY A 312 -22.85 -19.94 16.68
CA GLY A 312 -21.65 -20.27 17.45
C GLY A 312 -20.36 -19.57 16.95
N VAL A 313 -20.44 -18.75 15.92
CA VAL A 313 -19.33 -17.94 15.44
C VAL A 313 -19.32 -16.59 16.17
N THR A 314 -18.13 -16.19 16.63
CA THR A 314 -17.90 -14.87 17.22
C THR A 314 -16.82 -14.16 16.42
N ASN A 315 -17.12 -12.96 15.96
CA ASN A 315 -16.18 -12.08 15.26
C ASN A 315 -15.47 -11.18 16.27
N GLY A 316 -14.16 -11.07 16.17
CA GLY A 316 -13.33 -10.19 17.01
C GLY A 316 -13.53 -8.70 16.71
N SER A 317 -14.28 -8.33 15.67
CA SER A 317 -14.65 -6.95 15.36
C SER A 317 -16.16 -6.78 15.46
N ASP A 318 -16.58 -5.77 16.21
CA ASP A 318 -18.00 -5.29 16.26
C ASP A 318 -18.23 -4.13 15.26
N VAL A 319 -17.29 -3.81 14.40
CA VAL A 319 -17.37 -2.68 13.46
C VAL A 319 -17.62 -3.17 12.05
N ALA A 320 -18.75 -2.76 11.46
CA ALA A 320 -19.16 -3.14 10.11
C ALA A 320 -18.07 -2.83 9.06
N GLY A 321 -17.74 -3.82 8.22
CA GLY A 321 -16.75 -3.71 7.15
C GLY A 321 -15.31 -3.51 7.62
N THR A 322 -14.99 -3.84 8.87
CA THR A 322 -13.62 -3.75 9.41
C THR A 322 -13.23 -5.08 10.03
N SER A 323 -12.10 -5.59 9.60
CA SER A 323 -11.51 -6.81 10.14
C SER A 323 -11.01 -6.61 11.57
N PRO A 324 -11.05 -7.64 12.42
CA PRO A 324 -10.38 -7.64 13.72
C PRO A 324 -8.89 -7.30 13.55
N SER A 325 -8.40 -6.47 14.45
CA SER A 325 -7.00 -6.06 14.50
C SER A 325 -6.60 -5.92 15.97
N PRO A 326 -5.97 -6.94 16.56
CA PRO A 326 -5.53 -6.89 17.94
C PRO A 326 -4.45 -5.82 18.17
N ASP A 327 -4.27 -5.42 19.41
CA ASP A 327 -3.18 -4.56 19.81
C ASP A 327 -1.85 -5.22 19.53
N THR A 328 -0.86 -4.41 19.18
CA THR A 328 0.48 -4.91 18.86
C THR A 328 1.53 -3.98 19.44
N ASP A 329 2.54 -4.52 20.10
CA ASP A 329 3.70 -3.77 20.54
C ASP A 329 5.01 -4.53 20.31
N GLY A 330 6.12 -3.83 20.37
CA GLY A 330 7.42 -4.45 20.21
C GLY A 330 8.57 -3.54 20.58
N VAL A 331 9.66 -4.18 21.01
CA VAL A 331 10.91 -3.54 21.41
C VAL A 331 12.07 -4.24 20.72
N ARG A 332 13.00 -3.46 20.19
CA ARG A 332 14.25 -3.95 19.60
C ARG A 332 15.44 -3.22 20.18
N GLU A 333 16.47 -3.97 20.54
CA GLU A 333 17.80 -3.45 20.84
C GLU A 333 18.79 -3.95 19.79
N VAL A 334 19.64 -3.03 19.31
CA VAL A 334 20.65 -3.34 18.29
C VAL A 334 21.99 -2.81 18.72
N TYR A 335 23.02 -3.63 18.55
CA TYR A 335 24.41 -3.29 18.79
C TYR A 335 25.16 -3.39 17.47
N SER A 336 25.90 -2.35 17.10
CA SER A 336 26.59 -2.27 15.81
C SER A 336 28.03 -1.84 15.98
N ALA A 337 28.89 -2.31 15.07
CA ALA A 337 30.23 -1.80 14.88
C ALA A 337 30.56 -1.74 13.39
N PHE A 338 31.37 -0.76 12.98
CA PHE A 338 31.85 -0.65 11.61
C PHE A 338 33.30 -0.21 11.55
N ALA A 339 33.97 -0.53 10.46
CA ALA A 339 35.28 -0.01 10.10
C ALA A 339 35.35 0.26 8.60
N GLU A 340 36.11 1.27 8.24
CA GLU A 340 36.33 1.70 6.85
C GLU A 340 37.79 2.11 6.64
N VAL A 341 38.37 1.78 5.49
CA VAL A 341 39.69 2.19 5.06
C VAL A 341 39.61 2.79 3.65
N PHE A 342 40.19 3.96 3.48
CA PHE A 342 40.37 4.63 2.20
C PHE A 342 41.86 4.55 1.81
N VAL A 343 42.13 4.07 0.59
CA VAL A 343 43.50 3.83 0.09
C VAL A 343 43.67 4.51 -1.27
N PRO A 344 44.33 5.66 -1.35
CA PRO A 344 44.73 6.27 -2.61
C PRO A 344 45.93 5.54 -3.17
N LEU A 345 45.73 4.84 -4.27
CA LEU A 345 46.77 3.97 -4.89
C LEU A 345 47.64 4.75 -5.91
N VAL A 346 46.99 5.65 -6.69
CA VAL A 346 47.65 6.45 -7.72
C VAL A 346 47.18 7.89 -7.65
N ASP A 347 48.14 8.80 -7.67
CA ASP A 347 47.92 10.25 -7.77
C ASP A 347 48.40 10.76 -9.14
N PRO A 348 47.83 11.84 -9.69
CA PRO A 348 48.24 12.42 -10.99
C PRO A 348 49.75 12.68 -11.12
N ASP A 349 50.40 13.06 -10.04
CA ASP A 349 51.85 13.36 -10.03
C ASP A 349 52.72 12.14 -10.31
N MET A 350 52.18 10.92 -10.17
CA MET A 350 52.91 9.68 -10.49
C MET A 350 53.07 9.45 -12.01
N ASN A 351 52.35 10.18 -12.84
CA ASN A 351 52.43 10.12 -14.31
C ASN A 351 52.27 8.72 -14.89
N ILE A 352 51.40 7.88 -14.34
CA ILE A 352 51.14 6.51 -14.82
C ILE A 352 50.23 6.57 -16.04
N PRO A 353 50.65 6.04 -17.22
CA PRO A 353 49.84 6.08 -18.41
C PRO A 353 48.44 5.44 -18.19
N LEU A 354 47.39 6.11 -18.58
CA LEU A 354 45.98 5.66 -18.46
C LEU A 354 45.50 5.45 -17.02
N VAL A 355 46.21 5.94 -16.01
CA VAL A 355 45.79 5.93 -14.62
C VAL A 355 46.19 7.26 -13.99
N ASP A 356 45.34 8.28 -14.21
CA ASP A 356 45.52 9.61 -13.63
C ASP A 356 45.29 9.57 -12.10
N ARG A 357 44.24 8.89 -11.66
CA ARG A 357 43.95 8.66 -10.24
C ARG A 357 43.30 7.28 -10.04
N LEU A 358 43.66 6.62 -8.94
CA LEU A 358 43.07 5.36 -8.53
C LEU A 358 42.91 5.31 -7.01
N ASP A 359 41.63 5.31 -6.54
CA ASP A 359 41.30 5.23 -5.14
C ASP A 359 40.52 3.92 -4.85
N LEU A 360 40.78 3.31 -3.70
CA LEU A 360 40.11 2.13 -3.20
C LEU A 360 39.46 2.43 -1.84
N GLN A 361 38.22 2.01 -1.63
CA GLN A 361 37.50 2.10 -0.36
C GLN A 361 37.03 0.70 0.05
N LEU A 362 37.40 0.27 1.26
CA LEU A 362 36.95 -0.97 1.86
C LEU A 362 36.22 -0.67 3.17
N ALA A 363 35.08 -1.30 3.39
CA ALA A 363 34.31 -1.12 4.62
C ALA A 363 33.65 -2.43 5.05
N GLY A 364 33.35 -2.53 6.33
CA GLY A 364 32.58 -3.62 6.90
C GLY A 364 31.75 -3.14 8.10
N ARG A 365 30.55 -3.72 8.26
CA ARG A 365 29.65 -3.45 9.39
C ARG A 365 29.10 -4.75 9.93
N VAL A 366 28.99 -4.84 11.24
CA VAL A 366 28.31 -5.93 11.95
C VAL A 366 27.22 -5.36 12.81
N GLU A 367 26.04 -6.00 12.83
CA GLU A 367 24.91 -5.67 13.69
C GLU A 367 24.35 -6.93 14.36
N HIS A 368 24.00 -6.82 15.63
CA HIS A 368 23.30 -7.84 16.39
C HIS A 368 21.92 -7.33 16.83
N PHE A 369 20.87 -8.03 16.43
CA PHE A 369 19.46 -7.77 16.74
C PHE A 369 18.99 -8.70 17.86
N LYS A 370 18.79 -8.16 19.06
CA LYS A 370 18.48 -8.94 20.27
C LYS A 370 17.10 -9.59 20.24
N ASP A 371 16.10 -8.94 19.62
CA ASP A 371 14.72 -9.41 19.57
C ASP A 371 14.51 -10.68 18.73
N ILE A 372 15.31 -10.87 17.70
CA ILE A 372 15.29 -12.04 16.80
C ILE A 372 16.55 -12.90 16.91
N ASP A 373 17.46 -12.58 17.86
CA ASP A 373 18.75 -13.25 18.10
C ASP A 373 19.56 -13.47 16.80
N ALA A 374 19.66 -12.43 15.97
CA ALA A 374 20.31 -12.50 14.67
C ALA A 374 21.51 -11.54 14.61
N THR A 375 22.60 -12.02 14.04
CA THR A 375 23.79 -11.20 13.73
C THR A 375 24.03 -11.18 12.25
N THR A 376 24.26 -9.99 11.68
CA THR A 376 24.59 -9.79 10.27
C THR A 376 25.94 -9.09 10.16
N ALA A 377 26.72 -9.47 9.14
CA ALA A 377 27.99 -8.84 8.81
C ALA A 377 28.08 -8.59 7.31
N VAL A 378 28.30 -7.34 6.92
CA VAL A 378 28.26 -6.92 5.51
C VAL A 378 29.52 -6.19 5.11
N PRO A 379 30.24 -6.68 4.10
CA PRO A 379 31.39 -6.01 3.49
C PRO A 379 30.97 -5.10 2.35
N ARG A 380 31.85 -4.12 2.05
CA ARG A 380 31.78 -3.26 0.88
C ARG A 380 33.18 -3.04 0.31
N ALA A 381 33.29 -3.05 -1.01
CA ALA A 381 34.50 -2.62 -1.75
C ALA A 381 34.07 -1.68 -2.88
N ALA A 382 34.77 -0.55 -3.01
CA ALA A 382 34.52 0.41 -4.07
C ALA A 382 35.84 0.95 -4.60
N ALA A 383 35.88 1.26 -5.90
CA ALA A 383 37.02 1.85 -6.56
C ALA A 383 36.58 3.00 -7.47
N SER A 384 37.41 4.05 -7.52
CA SER A 384 37.28 5.16 -8.45
C SER A 384 38.57 5.22 -9.28
N TRP A 385 38.43 5.19 -10.59
CA TRP A 385 39.54 5.21 -11.54
C TRP A 385 39.34 6.37 -12.53
N THR A 386 40.19 7.37 -12.45
CA THR A 386 40.32 8.40 -13.48
C THR A 386 41.33 7.96 -14.50
N LEU A 387 40.89 7.65 -15.73
CA LEU A 387 41.69 7.16 -16.82
C LEU A 387 42.64 8.26 -17.36
N ILE A 388 42.03 9.42 -17.62
CA ILE A 388 42.63 10.69 -18.04
C ILE A 388 41.73 11.82 -17.51
N PRO A 389 42.22 13.06 -17.40
CA PRO A 389 41.41 14.17 -17.01
C PRO A 389 40.07 14.26 -17.79
N GLY A 390 38.97 14.24 -17.08
CA GLY A 390 37.62 14.26 -17.65
C GLY A 390 37.02 12.90 -18.05
N VAL A 391 37.71 11.80 -17.82
CA VAL A 391 37.18 10.43 -18.03
C VAL A 391 37.40 9.58 -16.78
N SER A 392 36.33 9.31 -16.04
CA SER A 392 36.43 8.51 -14.83
C SER A 392 35.46 7.32 -14.86
N PHE A 393 35.89 6.24 -14.26
CA PHE A 393 35.09 5.03 -14.00
C PHE A 393 34.95 4.82 -12.51
N ARG A 394 33.81 4.27 -12.09
CA ARG A 394 33.53 3.91 -10.71
C ARG A 394 32.90 2.53 -10.64
N GLY A 395 33.29 1.77 -9.64
CA GLY A 395 32.75 0.45 -9.39
C GLY A 395 32.53 0.26 -7.90
N ALA A 396 31.43 -0.33 -7.51
CA ALA A 396 31.16 -0.73 -6.13
C ALA A 396 30.45 -2.08 -6.09
N TRP A 397 30.92 -2.91 -5.17
CA TRP A 397 30.24 -4.11 -4.72
C TRP A 397 29.96 -3.97 -3.22
N SER A 398 28.74 -4.29 -2.80
CA SER A 398 28.39 -4.27 -1.38
C SER A 398 27.37 -5.36 -1.07
N GLN A 399 27.48 -5.91 0.11
CA GLN A 399 26.39 -6.62 0.76
C GLN A 399 25.61 -5.67 1.65
N GLY A 400 24.35 -5.97 1.88
CA GLY A 400 23.46 -5.24 2.77
C GLY A 400 22.47 -6.22 3.41
N PHE A 401 21.76 -5.76 4.39
CA PHE A 401 20.71 -6.53 5.04
C PHE A 401 19.54 -5.62 5.45
N ARG A 402 18.39 -6.23 5.72
CA ARG A 402 17.23 -5.57 6.32
C ARG A 402 16.62 -6.49 7.36
N ALA A 403 16.64 -6.10 8.62
CA ALA A 403 15.90 -6.81 9.66
C ALA A 403 14.39 -6.72 9.41
N PRO A 404 13.60 -7.77 9.72
CA PRO A 404 12.15 -7.69 9.74
C PRO A 404 11.74 -6.53 10.65
N ASN A 405 10.71 -5.77 10.29
CA ASN A 405 10.24 -4.70 11.17
C ASN A 405 9.51 -5.27 12.39
N LEU A 406 9.28 -4.44 13.43
CA LEU A 406 8.69 -4.88 14.68
C LEU A 406 7.26 -5.44 14.50
N VAL A 407 6.48 -4.93 13.52
CA VAL A 407 5.16 -5.46 13.18
C VAL A 407 5.28 -6.86 12.58
N GLN A 408 6.20 -7.05 11.62
CA GLN A 408 6.40 -8.37 10.98
C GLN A 408 6.82 -9.46 11.97
N VAL A 409 7.45 -9.07 13.09
CA VAL A 409 7.88 -10.02 14.13
C VAL A 409 6.80 -10.25 15.18
N ASN A 410 6.06 -9.20 15.57
CA ASN A 410 5.21 -9.20 16.77
C ASN A 410 3.70 -9.09 16.49
N ASP A 411 3.23 -9.01 15.22
CA ASP A 411 1.79 -8.96 14.91
C ASP A 411 1.11 -10.24 15.40
N ASP A 412 0.21 -10.12 16.38
CA ASP A 412 -0.55 -11.24 16.95
C ASP A 412 -1.61 -11.79 15.99
N GLY A 413 -1.80 -11.14 14.86
CA GLY A 413 -2.61 -11.60 13.74
C GLY A 413 -3.76 -10.68 13.38
N THR A 414 -3.75 -10.23 12.14
CA THR A 414 -4.81 -9.40 11.55
C THR A 414 -5.64 -10.22 10.58
N THR A 415 -6.95 -10.22 10.80
CA THR A 415 -7.90 -10.85 9.87
C THR A 415 -8.22 -9.88 8.74
N ARG A 416 -8.32 -10.39 7.51
CA ARG A 416 -8.76 -9.63 6.34
C ARG A 416 -9.84 -10.39 5.61
N SER A 417 -10.87 -9.68 5.18
CA SER A 417 -11.94 -10.24 4.34
C SER A 417 -11.67 -9.88 2.89
N ASN A 418 -11.47 -10.89 2.06
CA ASN A 418 -11.18 -10.75 0.64
C ASN A 418 -12.21 -11.55 -0.18
N THR A 419 -12.46 -11.15 -1.42
CA THR A 419 -13.20 -11.97 -2.38
C THR A 419 -12.20 -12.83 -3.15
N ARG A 420 -12.37 -14.16 -3.13
CA ARG A 420 -11.46 -15.15 -3.73
C ARG A 420 -12.22 -16.26 -4.43
N ASP A 421 -11.60 -16.84 -5.44
CA ASP A 421 -12.14 -17.97 -6.18
C ASP A 421 -11.80 -19.28 -5.47
N ASP A 422 -12.80 -20.03 -5.02
CA ASP A 422 -12.58 -21.37 -4.48
C ASP A 422 -12.42 -22.40 -5.62
N PHE A 423 -11.21 -22.45 -6.18
CA PHE A 423 -10.89 -23.34 -7.31
C PHE A 423 -11.18 -24.82 -7.05
N VAL A 424 -11.21 -25.28 -5.79
CA VAL A 424 -11.51 -26.70 -5.47
C VAL A 424 -12.98 -27.00 -5.70
N ILE A 425 -13.87 -26.16 -5.21
CA ILE A 425 -15.33 -26.29 -5.44
C ILE A 425 -15.63 -26.05 -6.91
N CYS A 426 -15.05 -25.01 -7.53
CA CYS A 426 -15.23 -24.72 -8.95
C CYS A 426 -14.75 -25.88 -9.85
N GLN A 427 -13.64 -26.54 -9.54
CA GLN A 427 -13.17 -27.71 -10.29
C GLN A 427 -14.18 -28.89 -10.23
N ALA A 428 -14.83 -29.11 -9.08
CA ALA A 428 -15.87 -30.07 -8.96
C ALA A 428 -17.12 -29.70 -9.79
N GLN A 429 -17.49 -28.40 -9.82
CA GLN A 429 -18.58 -27.88 -10.64
C GLN A 429 -18.28 -28.00 -12.15
N VAL A 430 -17.04 -27.71 -12.58
CA VAL A 430 -16.59 -27.91 -13.97
C VAL A 430 -16.70 -29.41 -14.34
N ALA A 431 -16.23 -30.32 -13.49
CA ALA A 431 -16.31 -31.76 -13.72
C ALA A 431 -17.76 -32.30 -13.82
N LYS A 432 -18.72 -31.60 -13.20
CA LYS A 432 -20.17 -31.88 -13.29
C LYS A 432 -20.87 -31.16 -14.43
N GLY A 433 -20.18 -30.34 -15.21
CA GLY A 433 -20.78 -29.50 -16.26
C GLY A 433 -21.68 -28.37 -15.74
N LEU A 434 -21.56 -28.01 -14.45
CA LEU A 434 -22.28 -26.89 -13.83
C LEU A 434 -21.59 -25.56 -14.08
N LEU A 435 -20.29 -25.60 -14.37
CA LEU A 435 -19.47 -24.44 -14.70
C LEU A 435 -18.70 -24.71 -16.00
N ALA A 436 -18.56 -23.71 -16.86
CA ALA A 436 -17.93 -23.87 -18.17
C ALA A 436 -16.42 -24.17 -18.07
N ASN A 437 -15.72 -23.46 -17.20
CA ASN A 437 -14.28 -23.60 -16.92
C ASN A 437 -13.95 -22.93 -15.58
N LEU A 438 -12.72 -23.06 -15.13
CA LEU A 438 -12.25 -22.44 -13.87
C LEU A 438 -12.22 -20.90 -13.91
N GLY A 439 -12.05 -20.28 -15.09
CA GLY A 439 -12.10 -18.82 -15.23
C GLY A 439 -13.50 -18.22 -15.02
N ALA A 440 -14.55 -19.07 -15.04
CA ALA A 440 -15.91 -18.66 -14.68
C ALA A 440 -16.25 -18.90 -13.19
N CYS A 441 -15.23 -19.17 -12.36
CA CYS A 441 -15.40 -19.41 -10.92
C CYS A 441 -15.95 -18.14 -10.25
N PRO A 442 -17.06 -18.21 -9.49
CA PRO A 442 -17.59 -17.04 -8.80
C PRO A 442 -16.77 -16.76 -7.55
N GLY A 443 -16.33 -15.51 -7.39
CA GLY A 443 -15.64 -15.05 -6.19
C GLY A 443 -16.52 -15.16 -4.94
N ARG A 444 -15.93 -15.61 -3.84
CA ARG A 444 -16.57 -15.76 -2.53
C ARG A 444 -15.81 -14.99 -1.46
N GLY A 445 -16.50 -14.56 -0.41
CA GLY A 445 -15.88 -13.98 0.77
C GLY A 445 -15.00 -15.01 1.48
N VAL A 446 -13.72 -14.71 1.64
CA VAL A 446 -12.73 -15.54 2.33
C VAL A 446 -12.05 -14.72 3.41
N ILE A 447 -11.87 -15.30 4.59
CA ILE A 447 -11.11 -14.69 5.69
C ILE A 447 -9.66 -15.13 5.59
N SER A 448 -8.76 -14.17 5.40
CA SER A 448 -7.31 -14.35 5.45
C SER A 448 -6.79 -13.92 6.81
N PHE A 449 -5.94 -14.73 7.45
CA PHE A 449 -5.32 -14.44 8.74
C PHE A 449 -3.83 -14.23 8.57
N ARG A 450 -3.40 -12.98 8.70
CA ARG A 450 -2.00 -12.59 8.63
C ARG A 450 -1.44 -12.42 10.05
N SER A 451 -0.32 -13.07 10.33
CA SER A 451 0.36 -12.96 11.62
C SER A 451 1.86 -12.68 11.46
N GLY A 452 2.44 -12.09 12.49
CA GLY A 452 3.88 -11.97 12.64
C GLY A 452 4.55 -13.33 12.85
N ALA A 453 5.88 -13.36 12.69
CA ALA A 453 6.66 -14.56 12.95
C ALA A 453 8.01 -14.22 13.58
N ARG A 454 8.25 -14.73 14.78
CA ARG A 454 9.54 -14.58 15.49
C ARG A 454 10.68 -15.42 14.86
N SER A 455 10.36 -16.34 13.96
CA SER A 455 11.32 -17.14 13.19
C SER A 455 11.90 -16.42 11.99
N LEU A 456 11.45 -15.20 11.70
CA LEU A 456 11.96 -14.39 10.61
C LEU A 456 13.43 -14.04 10.85
N ARG A 457 14.22 -14.19 9.78
CA ARG A 457 15.62 -13.76 9.74
C ARG A 457 15.74 -12.48 8.91
N PRO A 458 16.83 -11.71 9.10
CA PRO A 458 17.11 -10.58 8.22
C PRO A 458 17.17 -11.00 6.75
N GLU A 459 16.68 -10.12 5.87
CA GLU A 459 16.93 -10.24 4.43
C GLU A 459 18.36 -9.87 4.14
N ASP A 460 18.97 -10.55 3.19
CA ASP A 460 20.30 -10.21 2.68
C ASP A 460 20.18 -9.53 1.31
N SER A 461 21.13 -8.68 0.97
CA SER A 461 21.22 -8.09 -0.35
C SER A 461 22.65 -8.02 -0.86
N GLU A 462 22.80 -8.09 -2.18
CA GLU A 462 24.04 -7.87 -2.91
C GLU A 462 23.80 -6.81 -3.97
N SER A 463 24.61 -5.76 -3.96
CA SER A 463 24.57 -4.67 -4.92
C SER A 463 25.87 -4.60 -5.72
N ILE A 464 25.73 -4.43 -7.04
CA ILE A 464 26.81 -4.10 -7.96
C ILE A 464 26.44 -2.82 -8.69
N ASN A 465 27.35 -1.83 -8.65
CA ASN A 465 27.23 -0.58 -9.38
C ASN A 465 28.50 -0.36 -10.21
N LEU A 466 28.33 -0.09 -11.50
CA LEU A 466 29.43 0.22 -12.42
C LEU A 466 29.04 1.48 -13.20
N GLY A 467 29.87 2.51 -13.12
CA GLY A 467 29.56 3.80 -13.72
C GLY A 467 30.74 4.41 -14.48
N ALA A 468 30.39 5.28 -15.41
CA ALA A 468 31.34 6.13 -16.15
C ALA A 468 30.89 7.58 -16.05
N VAL A 469 31.84 8.48 -15.88
CA VAL A 469 31.66 9.94 -15.90
C VAL A 469 32.54 10.51 -16.99
N LEU A 470 31.94 11.32 -17.87
CA LEU A 470 32.64 11.98 -18.98
C LEU A 470 32.46 13.50 -18.88
N GLU A 471 33.56 14.22 -18.77
CA GLU A 471 33.64 15.67 -18.71
C GLU A 471 34.58 16.16 -19.81
N PRO A 472 34.12 16.22 -21.08
CA PRO A 472 34.98 16.48 -22.21
C PRO A 472 35.52 17.92 -22.17
N GLY A 473 36.85 18.09 -22.10
CA GLY A 473 37.49 19.40 -22.02
C GLY A 473 37.15 20.35 -23.19
N PHE A 474 36.80 19.79 -24.35
CA PHE A 474 36.39 20.56 -25.53
C PHE A 474 34.94 21.07 -25.49
N ILE A 475 34.12 20.64 -24.51
CA ILE A 475 32.81 21.18 -24.18
C ILE A 475 32.78 21.56 -22.70
N PRO A 476 33.32 22.73 -22.31
CA PRO A 476 33.39 23.11 -20.91
C PRO A 476 32.00 23.17 -20.26
N GLY A 477 31.87 22.58 -19.08
CA GLY A 477 30.62 22.58 -18.30
C GLY A 477 29.64 21.46 -18.65
N LEU A 478 30.02 20.53 -19.57
CA LEU A 478 29.26 19.31 -19.84
C LEU A 478 29.76 18.16 -18.96
N THR A 479 28.85 17.50 -18.23
CA THR A 479 29.06 16.23 -17.53
C THR A 479 28.03 15.23 -18.01
N LEU A 480 28.49 14.05 -18.44
CA LEU A 480 27.67 12.90 -18.79
C LEU A 480 27.95 11.74 -17.82
N THR A 481 26.91 11.07 -17.39
CA THR A 481 27.04 9.88 -16.54
C THR A 481 26.24 8.72 -17.12
N ALA A 482 26.77 7.50 -16.97
CA ALA A 482 26.06 6.26 -17.26
C ALA A 482 26.42 5.23 -16.21
N ASP A 483 25.45 4.75 -15.47
CA ASP A 483 25.61 3.81 -14.37
C ASP A 483 24.76 2.56 -14.61
N TYR A 484 25.38 1.41 -14.60
CA TYR A 484 24.70 0.12 -14.51
C TYR A 484 24.60 -0.28 -13.04
N TRP A 485 23.45 -0.78 -12.65
CA TRP A 485 23.24 -1.31 -11.31
C TRP A 485 22.50 -2.66 -11.35
N ARG A 486 22.83 -3.51 -10.39
CA ARG A 486 22.14 -4.76 -10.11
C ARG A 486 22.02 -4.91 -8.59
N VAL A 487 20.80 -5.17 -8.13
CA VAL A 487 20.50 -5.49 -6.73
C VAL A 487 19.86 -6.86 -6.70
N LYS A 488 20.44 -7.77 -5.93
CA LYS A 488 19.87 -9.07 -5.60
C LYS A 488 19.49 -9.05 -4.13
N GLN A 489 18.23 -9.31 -3.83
CA GLN A 489 17.72 -9.47 -2.47
C GLN A 489 17.41 -10.94 -2.23
N LEU A 490 17.69 -11.44 -1.03
CA LEU A 490 17.52 -12.84 -0.63
C LEU A 490 16.66 -12.88 0.64
N ALA A 491 15.92 -13.96 0.81
CA ALA A 491 15.11 -14.20 2.00
C ALA A 491 14.14 -13.03 2.31
N LEU A 492 13.52 -12.46 1.27
CA LEU A 492 12.59 -11.34 1.39
C LEU A 492 11.49 -11.62 2.41
N VAL A 493 11.26 -10.71 3.33
CA VAL A 493 10.15 -10.84 4.29
C VAL A 493 8.85 -10.36 3.64
N GLY A 494 7.91 -11.28 3.52
CA GLY A 494 6.61 -11.04 2.92
C GLY A 494 5.63 -12.13 3.27
N THR A 495 4.47 -12.16 2.58
CA THR A 495 3.48 -13.22 2.68
C THR A 495 3.37 -13.97 1.36
N PHE A 496 2.94 -15.23 1.41
CA PHE A 496 2.73 -16.02 0.18
C PHE A 496 1.51 -15.53 -0.60
N GLY A 497 0.52 -15.01 0.11
CA GLY A 497 -0.75 -14.54 -0.41
C GLY A 497 -1.85 -15.62 -0.34
N ASP A 498 -3.05 -15.19 0.05
CA ASP A 498 -4.21 -16.07 0.19
C ASP A 498 -4.68 -16.64 -1.15
N ASP A 499 -4.62 -15.86 -2.24
CA ASP A 499 -4.91 -16.32 -3.61
C ASP A 499 -4.00 -17.50 -4.01
N ASN A 500 -2.70 -17.32 -3.79
CA ASN A 500 -1.69 -18.34 -4.08
C ASN A 500 -1.92 -19.60 -3.24
N ALA A 501 -2.29 -19.42 -1.95
CA ALA A 501 -2.55 -20.54 -1.06
C ALA A 501 -3.78 -21.35 -1.51
N ILE A 502 -4.85 -20.69 -1.96
CA ILE A 502 -6.08 -21.33 -2.46
C ILE A 502 -5.81 -22.07 -3.78
N ALA A 503 -5.09 -21.42 -4.71
CA ALA A 503 -4.72 -22.06 -5.97
C ALA A 503 -3.85 -23.31 -5.74
N LEU A 504 -2.91 -23.23 -4.80
CA LEU A 504 -2.05 -24.34 -4.40
C LEU A 504 -2.85 -25.49 -3.76
N ASP A 505 -3.94 -25.21 -3.01
CA ASP A 505 -4.81 -26.24 -2.44
C ASP A 505 -5.46 -27.08 -3.54
N LEU A 506 -5.90 -26.47 -4.67
CA LEU A 506 -6.39 -27.23 -5.81
C LEU A 506 -5.32 -28.18 -6.37
N LEU A 507 -4.10 -27.67 -6.64
CA LEU A 507 -3.03 -28.50 -7.22
C LEU A 507 -2.68 -29.67 -6.31
N ARG A 508 -2.58 -29.44 -5.00
CA ARG A 508 -2.29 -30.47 -4.01
C ARG A 508 -3.41 -31.49 -3.88
N ARG A 509 -4.68 -31.08 -3.97
CA ARG A 509 -5.83 -32.01 -3.96
C ARG A 509 -5.88 -32.84 -5.23
N LEU A 510 -5.52 -32.32 -6.39
CA LEU A 510 -5.35 -33.10 -7.61
C LEU A 510 -4.23 -34.14 -7.51
N ALA A 511 -3.24 -33.89 -6.64
CA ALA A 511 -2.16 -34.85 -6.32
C ALA A 511 -2.45 -35.72 -5.09
N GLY A 512 -3.65 -35.64 -4.49
CA GLY A 512 -4.07 -36.48 -3.35
C GLY A 512 -3.65 -35.95 -1.98
N SER A 513 -3.22 -34.67 -1.85
CA SER A 513 -2.87 -33.99 -0.60
C SER A 513 -3.70 -32.72 -0.41
N THR A 514 -3.37 -31.89 0.58
CA THR A 514 -4.07 -30.62 0.85
C THR A 514 -3.05 -29.54 1.20
N ASN A 515 -3.44 -28.27 1.05
CA ASN A 515 -2.66 -27.16 1.60
C ASN A 515 -3.06 -26.90 3.05
N PRO A 516 -2.15 -27.10 4.04
CA PRO A 516 -2.48 -26.89 5.46
C PRO A 516 -2.84 -25.44 5.81
N ASN A 517 -2.45 -24.49 4.98
CA ASN A 517 -2.78 -23.07 5.18
C ASN A 517 -4.22 -22.73 4.73
N VAL A 518 -4.95 -23.64 4.07
CA VAL A 518 -6.35 -23.46 3.68
C VAL A 518 -7.25 -24.29 4.58
N ILE A 519 -7.83 -23.63 5.59
CA ILE A 519 -8.71 -24.28 6.56
C ILE A 519 -10.12 -24.31 5.97
N ARG A 520 -10.70 -25.51 5.88
CA ARG A 520 -12.03 -25.74 5.32
C ARG A 520 -12.99 -26.33 6.35
N ALA A 521 -14.29 -26.03 6.19
CA ALA A 521 -15.35 -26.69 6.92
C ALA A 521 -15.41 -28.17 6.57
N ALA A 522 -16.05 -28.96 7.42
CA ALA A 522 -16.45 -30.30 7.04
C ALA A 522 -17.46 -30.20 5.85
N PRO A 523 -17.30 -31.04 4.81
CA PRO A 523 -18.21 -30.99 3.67
C PRO A 523 -19.63 -31.36 4.06
N THR A 524 -20.60 -30.59 3.60
CA THR A 524 -22.03 -30.87 3.72
C THR A 524 -22.44 -32.05 2.84
N PRO A 525 -23.62 -32.65 3.05
CA PRO A 525 -24.12 -33.73 2.17
C PRO A 525 -24.20 -33.30 0.70
N ASP A 526 -24.57 -32.07 0.40
CA ASP A 526 -24.66 -31.53 -0.96
C ASP A 526 -23.27 -31.36 -1.59
N GLU A 527 -22.28 -30.86 -0.83
CA GLU A 527 -20.89 -30.81 -1.27
C GLU A 527 -20.32 -32.24 -1.51
N ILE A 528 -20.59 -33.19 -0.62
CA ILE A 528 -20.20 -34.59 -0.85
C ILE A 528 -20.80 -35.12 -2.17
N ALA A 529 -22.08 -34.83 -2.46
CA ALA A 529 -22.72 -35.18 -3.72
C ALA A 529 -22.10 -34.48 -4.93
N LEU A 530 -21.73 -33.19 -4.79
CA LEU A 530 -21.01 -32.44 -5.82
C LEU A 530 -19.68 -33.09 -6.20
N PHE A 531 -18.91 -33.53 -5.22
CA PHE A 531 -17.58 -34.11 -5.44
C PHE A 531 -17.64 -35.58 -5.92
N ALA A 532 -18.78 -36.27 -5.77
CA ALA A 532 -18.92 -37.69 -6.18
C ALA A 532 -18.62 -37.90 -7.66
N GLY A 533 -17.66 -38.76 -7.99
CA GLY A 533 -17.25 -39.08 -9.38
C GLY A 533 -16.36 -38.05 -10.06
N THR A 534 -15.91 -36.99 -9.37
CA THR A 534 -15.00 -35.99 -9.94
C THR A 534 -13.51 -36.33 -9.82
N GLY A 535 -13.17 -37.38 -9.04
CA GLY A 535 -11.77 -37.72 -8.73
C GLY A 535 -11.14 -36.89 -7.61
N LEU A 536 -11.81 -35.87 -7.11
CA LEU A 536 -11.38 -35.07 -5.97
C LEU A 536 -12.03 -35.60 -4.67
N ALA A 537 -11.29 -35.50 -3.57
CA ALA A 537 -11.85 -35.72 -2.24
C ALA A 537 -12.85 -34.62 -1.90
N PRO A 538 -13.99 -34.92 -1.24
CA PRO A 538 -14.95 -33.90 -0.83
C PRO A 538 -14.33 -32.82 0.04
N ALA A 539 -14.66 -31.55 -0.25
CA ALA A 539 -14.19 -30.41 0.47
C ALA A 539 -15.37 -29.50 0.80
N GLY A 540 -15.40 -28.99 2.02
CA GLY A 540 -16.31 -27.92 2.43
C GLY A 540 -15.76 -26.54 2.05
N GLN A 541 -16.53 -25.50 2.33
CA GLN A 541 -16.15 -24.11 2.06
C GLN A 541 -14.90 -23.70 2.87
N ILE A 542 -14.16 -22.74 2.33
CA ILE A 542 -13.01 -22.16 3.04
C ILE A 542 -13.53 -21.35 4.23
N ILE A 543 -13.05 -21.69 5.44
CA ILE A 543 -13.29 -20.93 6.67
C ILE A 543 -12.26 -19.81 6.79
N GLN A 544 -10.98 -20.15 6.57
CA GLN A 544 -9.86 -19.24 6.77
C GLN A 544 -8.65 -19.67 5.94
N VAL A 545 -7.88 -18.70 5.49
CA VAL A 545 -6.55 -18.91 4.90
C VAL A 545 -5.49 -18.31 5.82
N LEU A 546 -4.51 -19.09 6.22
CA LEU A 546 -3.36 -18.63 6.99
C LEU A 546 -2.31 -18.05 6.05
N ASP A 547 -1.94 -16.79 6.27
CA ASP A 547 -0.97 -16.06 5.43
C ASP A 547 0.09 -15.35 6.32
N PRO A 548 0.87 -16.11 7.15
CA PRO A 548 1.85 -15.52 8.05
C PRO A 548 3.01 -14.87 7.27
N TYR A 549 3.71 -13.92 7.91
CA TYR A 549 4.97 -13.44 7.40
C TYR A 549 6.01 -14.55 7.38
N LEU A 550 6.75 -14.64 6.29
CA LEU A 550 7.81 -15.64 6.09
C LEU A 550 8.94 -15.04 5.23
N ASN A 551 10.11 -15.67 5.27
CA ASN A 551 11.17 -15.33 4.34
C ASN A 551 10.89 -15.99 3.00
N LEU A 552 10.50 -15.19 2.02
CA LEU A 552 10.32 -15.58 0.61
C LEU A 552 11.67 -15.81 -0.05
N ASP A 553 11.67 -16.19 -1.33
CA ASP A 553 12.88 -16.38 -2.13
C ASP A 553 13.51 -15.04 -2.54
N SER A 554 14.25 -15.03 -3.64
CA SER A 554 15.06 -13.91 -4.07
C SER A 554 14.33 -12.98 -5.04
N ARG A 555 14.76 -11.71 -5.04
CA ARG A 555 14.40 -10.71 -6.03
C ARG A 555 15.65 -10.14 -6.68
N VAL A 556 15.64 -10.04 -8.01
CA VAL A 556 16.74 -9.43 -8.76
C VAL A 556 16.19 -8.28 -9.57
N SER A 557 16.68 -7.08 -9.29
CA SER A 557 16.44 -5.89 -10.10
C SER A 557 17.75 -5.41 -10.73
N LYS A 558 17.69 -4.94 -11.99
CA LYS A 558 18.84 -4.39 -12.70
C LYS A 558 18.42 -3.34 -13.68
N GLY A 559 19.26 -2.35 -13.88
CA GLY A 559 18.93 -1.23 -14.74
C GLY A 559 20.15 -0.38 -15.10
N TRP A 560 19.83 0.73 -15.75
CA TRP A 560 20.77 1.76 -16.13
C TRP A 560 20.23 3.12 -15.74
N ASP A 561 21.10 3.98 -15.23
CA ASP A 561 20.83 5.38 -14.98
C ASP A 561 21.75 6.23 -15.86
N PHE A 562 21.18 7.21 -16.54
CA PHE A 562 21.88 8.16 -17.39
C PHE A 562 21.66 9.56 -16.88
N GLY A 563 22.73 10.34 -16.82
CA GLY A 563 22.69 11.75 -16.44
C GLY A 563 23.39 12.63 -17.46
N LEU A 564 22.80 13.79 -17.71
CA LEU A 564 23.42 14.89 -18.42
C LEU A 564 23.27 16.14 -17.60
N PHE A 565 24.37 16.81 -17.33
CA PHE A 565 24.40 18.16 -16.78
C PHE A 565 25.23 19.03 -17.71
N TYR A 566 24.67 20.17 -18.12
CA TYR A 566 25.38 21.11 -18.97
C TYR A 566 25.17 22.54 -18.48
N LYS A 567 26.23 23.13 -17.98
CA LYS A 567 26.30 24.58 -17.74
C LYS A 567 26.88 25.24 -18.97
N VAL A 568 26.02 25.78 -19.83
CA VAL A 568 26.42 26.43 -21.08
C VAL A 568 27.33 27.61 -20.76
N PRO A 569 28.49 27.74 -21.39
CA PRO A 569 29.32 28.92 -21.25
C PRO A 569 28.51 30.21 -21.55
N ASP A 570 28.75 31.27 -20.79
CA ASP A 570 28.05 32.53 -21.01
C ASP A 570 28.46 33.14 -22.37
N PHE A 571 27.44 33.38 -23.20
CA PHE A 571 27.61 34.02 -24.51
C PHE A 571 26.90 35.39 -24.60
N GLY A 572 26.66 36.03 -23.46
CA GLY A 572 26.04 37.37 -23.35
C GLY A 572 24.51 37.36 -23.31
N ALA A 573 23.86 36.18 -23.43
CA ALA A 573 22.40 36.01 -23.35
C ALA A 573 21.93 35.46 -21.98
N GLY A 574 22.81 35.45 -20.97
CA GLY A 574 22.56 34.86 -19.67
C GLY A 574 23.04 33.40 -19.57
N GLN A 575 22.92 32.86 -18.39
CA GLN A 575 23.40 31.52 -18.05
C GLN A 575 22.32 30.46 -18.27
N PHE A 576 22.58 29.47 -19.13
CA PHE A 576 21.74 28.27 -19.28
C PHE A 576 22.31 27.11 -18.49
N ARG A 577 21.42 26.38 -17.79
CA ARG A 577 21.72 25.10 -17.10
C ARG A 577 20.72 24.06 -17.58
N LEU A 578 21.24 23.02 -18.21
CA LEU A 578 20.46 21.87 -18.66
C LEU A 578 20.74 20.68 -17.75
N ARG A 579 19.70 19.98 -17.35
CA ARG A 579 19.78 18.69 -16.66
C ARG A 579 18.85 17.70 -17.35
N PHE A 580 19.33 16.50 -17.52
CA PHE A 580 18.51 15.40 -17.98
C PHE A 580 18.93 14.13 -17.23
N ASN A 581 17.94 13.39 -16.72
CA ASN A 581 18.14 12.11 -16.07
C ASN A 581 17.18 11.09 -16.67
N ALA A 582 17.66 9.88 -16.93
CA ALA A 582 16.86 8.78 -17.43
C ALA A 582 17.22 7.51 -16.67
N ALA A 583 16.22 6.87 -16.07
CA ALA A 583 16.34 5.56 -15.45
C ALA A 583 15.65 4.52 -16.35
N ARG A 584 16.37 3.46 -16.67
CA ARG A 584 15.87 2.32 -17.44
C ARG A 584 15.91 1.07 -16.58
N LEU A 585 14.78 0.61 -16.09
CA LEU A 585 14.63 -0.69 -15.49
C LEU A 585 14.77 -1.75 -16.61
N LYS A 586 15.75 -2.64 -16.50
CA LYS A 586 16.01 -3.68 -17.50
C LYS A 586 15.27 -4.97 -17.16
N SER A 587 15.12 -5.28 -15.87
CA SER A 587 14.50 -6.50 -15.38
C SER A 587 14.18 -6.33 -13.90
N PHE A 588 13.07 -6.91 -13.47
CA PHE A 588 12.63 -6.98 -12.07
C PHE A 588 12.01 -8.36 -11.82
N VAL A 589 12.85 -9.34 -11.51
CA VAL A 589 12.42 -10.73 -11.37
C VAL A 589 12.27 -11.09 -9.90
N GLN A 590 11.10 -11.58 -9.53
CA GLN A 590 10.83 -12.24 -8.25
C GLN A 590 10.90 -13.75 -8.47
N SER A 591 11.85 -14.42 -7.84
CA SER A 591 11.94 -15.88 -7.89
C SER A 591 10.81 -16.51 -7.10
N ALA A 592 10.33 -17.64 -7.56
CA ALA A 592 9.33 -18.43 -6.87
C ALA A 592 9.98 -19.28 -5.77
N SER A 593 9.32 -19.39 -4.61
CA SER A 593 9.59 -20.46 -3.64
C SER A 593 9.19 -21.83 -4.23
N ALA A 594 9.47 -22.92 -3.52
CA ALA A 594 9.03 -24.26 -3.96
C ALA A 594 7.52 -24.33 -4.20
N ASP A 595 6.72 -23.70 -3.33
CA ASP A 595 5.26 -23.59 -3.49
C ASP A 595 4.86 -22.72 -4.69
N GLY A 596 5.58 -21.65 -4.94
CA GLY A 596 5.41 -20.80 -6.12
C GLY A 596 5.78 -21.51 -7.42
N GLU A 597 6.83 -22.35 -7.42
CA GLU A 597 7.22 -23.17 -8.57
C GLU A 597 6.14 -24.22 -8.89
N GLU A 598 5.52 -24.80 -7.85
CA GLU A 598 4.38 -25.73 -8.02
C GLU A 598 3.20 -25.01 -8.71
N LEU A 599 2.90 -23.77 -8.34
CA LEU A 599 1.86 -22.96 -8.98
C LEU A 599 2.19 -22.67 -10.45
N LEU A 600 3.40 -22.20 -10.75
CA LEU A 600 3.83 -21.92 -12.13
C LEU A 600 3.77 -23.15 -13.01
N ALA A 601 4.19 -24.31 -12.48
CA ALA A 601 4.08 -25.59 -13.18
C ALA A 601 2.62 -26.01 -13.40
N GLY A 602 1.73 -25.71 -12.44
CA GLY A 602 0.29 -25.93 -12.54
C GLY A 602 -0.37 -25.14 -13.68
N ILE A 603 -0.01 -23.86 -13.82
CA ILE A 603 -0.46 -22.99 -14.92
C ILE A 603 0.08 -23.51 -16.26
N ALA A 604 1.38 -23.79 -16.33
CA ALA A 604 2.00 -24.32 -17.55
C ALA A 604 1.41 -25.65 -18.01
N ALA A 605 0.92 -26.47 -17.06
CA ALA A 605 0.24 -27.73 -17.33
C ALA A 605 -1.27 -27.58 -17.63
N GLY A 606 -1.81 -26.35 -17.64
CA GLY A 606 -3.25 -26.09 -17.84
C GLY A 606 -4.14 -26.56 -16.70
N ARG A 607 -3.61 -26.76 -15.49
CA ARG A 607 -4.36 -27.19 -14.30
C ARG A 607 -4.97 -26.01 -13.54
N LEU A 608 -4.47 -24.81 -13.77
CA LEU A 608 -5.01 -23.53 -13.32
C LEU A 608 -5.32 -22.68 -14.56
N PRO A 609 -6.30 -21.76 -14.48
CA PRO A 609 -6.55 -20.80 -15.54
C PRO A 609 -5.30 -19.99 -15.86
N ALA A 610 -5.10 -19.66 -17.15
CA ALA A 610 -3.93 -18.88 -17.59
C ALA A 610 -3.98 -17.41 -17.13
N ASP A 611 -5.14 -16.92 -16.74
CA ASP A 611 -5.44 -15.62 -16.17
C ASP A 611 -5.33 -15.58 -14.64
N VAL A 612 -5.11 -16.73 -13.98
CA VAL A 612 -4.72 -16.75 -12.57
C VAL A 612 -3.37 -16.05 -12.45
N THR A 613 -3.41 -14.81 -12.03
CA THR A 613 -2.20 -14.06 -11.71
C THR A 613 -1.65 -14.58 -10.39
N ILE A 614 -0.53 -15.28 -10.45
CA ILE A 614 0.24 -15.58 -9.25
C ILE A 614 0.90 -14.25 -8.84
N GLY A 615 0.27 -13.57 -7.88
CA GLY A 615 0.72 -12.25 -7.44
C GLY A 615 2.20 -12.25 -7.08
N GLY A 616 2.97 -11.36 -7.73
CA GLY A 616 4.33 -11.07 -7.34
C GLY A 616 5.42 -12.08 -7.74
N LEU A 617 5.18 -13.02 -8.66
CA LEU A 617 6.20 -13.98 -9.13
C LEU A 617 6.57 -13.77 -10.61
N GLY A 618 7.81 -14.12 -10.96
CA GLY A 618 8.33 -14.03 -12.33
C GLY A 618 8.89 -12.65 -12.69
N GLU A 619 8.87 -12.29 -13.98
CA GLU A 619 9.30 -10.98 -14.46
C GLU A 619 8.17 -9.96 -14.26
N LEU A 620 8.41 -8.98 -13.41
CA LEU A 620 7.44 -7.95 -13.03
C LEU A 620 7.71 -6.58 -13.69
N LEU A 621 8.55 -6.56 -14.73
CA LEU A 621 8.82 -5.34 -15.49
C LEU A 621 7.56 -4.88 -16.24
N GLU A 622 7.26 -3.60 -16.17
CA GLU A 622 6.06 -2.96 -16.73
C GLU A 622 4.73 -3.46 -16.12
N ILE A 623 4.77 -4.19 -15.01
CA ILE A 623 3.57 -4.67 -14.30
C ILE A 623 3.39 -3.85 -13.02
N GLU A 624 2.12 -3.51 -12.70
CA GLU A 624 1.71 -2.91 -11.42
C GLU A 624 2.64 -1.79 -10.94
N GLY A 625 2.72 -0.72 -11.72
CA GLY A 625 3.46 0.48 -11.32
C GLY A 625 4.99 0.42 -11.47
N ARG A 626 5.56 -0.51 -12.27
CA ARG A 626 7.00 -0.63 -12.52
C ARG A 626 7.38 -0.26 -13.96
N PRO A 627 7.34 1.03 -14.35
CA PRO A 627 7.60 1.43 -15.72
C PRO A 627 9.05 1.15 -16.13
N LYS A 628 9.25 0.73 -17.37
CA LYS A 628 10.58 0.47 -17.94
C LYS A 628 11.45 1.71 -18.04
N TRP A 629 10.84 2.88 -18.30
CA TRP A 629 11.51 4.15 -18.41
C TRP A 629 10.90 5.20 -17.49
N ARG A 630 11.74 5.92 -16.76
CA ARG A 630 11.41 7.17 -16.08
C ARG A 630 12.46 8.19 -16.44
N MET A 631 12.02 9.37 -16.88
CA MET A 631 12.93 10.42 -17.31
C MET A 631 12.49 11.75 -16.72
N SER A 632 13.45 12.61 -16.44
CA SER A 632 13.19 14.01 -16.07
C SER A 632 14.25 14.92 -16.70
N GLY A 633 13.85 16.12 -17.02
CA GLY A 633 14.79 17.12 -17.54
C GLY A 633 14.38 18.54 -17.15
N SER A 634 15.36 19.41 -17.04
CA SER A 634 15.12 20.84 -16.83
C SER A 634 16.03 21.68 -17.69
N ILE A 635 15.49 22.79 -18.13
CA ILE A 635 16.21 23.91 -18.73
C ILE A 635 15.96 25.12 -17.83
N ASN A 636 17.02 25.63 -17.22
CA ASN A 636 16.95 26.83 -16.41
C ASN A 636 17.79 27.91 -17.11
N TRP A 637 17.18 29.07 -17.31
CA TRP A 637 17.83 30.25 -17.85
C TRP A 637 17.81 31.37 -16.80
N GLU A 638 18.95 32.01 -16.58
CA GLU A 638 19.16 33.07 -15.65
C GLU A 638 19.87 34.25 -16.32
N SER A 639 19.29 35.44 -16.22
CA SER A 639 19.91 36.68 -16.72
C SER A 639 19.56 37.82 -15.81
N GLY A 640 20.57 38.33 -15.10
CA GLY A 640 20.40 39.38 -14.10
C GLY A 640 19.38 38.98 -13.02
N PRO A 641 18.29 39.75 -12.85
CA PRO A 641 17.30 39.46 -11.80
C PRO A 641 16.29 38.37 -12.20
N VAL A 642 16.28 37.92 -13.45
CA VAL A 642 15.27 37.01 -14.01
C VAL A 642 15.79 35.60 -14.06
N GLU A 643 14.96 34.62 -13.63
CA GLU A 643 15.18 33.19 -13.81
C GLU A 643 13.93 32.56 -14.41
N ILE A 644 14.09 31.76 -15.46
CA ILE A 644 13.02 30.96 -16.09
C ILE A 644 13.43 29.50 -16.07
N GLY A 645 12.55 28.63 -15.54
CA GLY A 645 12.76 27.20 -15.48
C GLY A 645 11.65 26.44 -16.19
N LEU A 646 12.02 25.57 -17.12
CA LEU A 646 11.15 24.57 -17.74
C LEU A 646 11.57 23.18 -17.23
N PHE A 647 10.62 22.41 -16.71
CA PHE A 647 10.86 21.05 -16.23
C PHE A 647 9.89 20.09 -16.92
N GLY A 648 10.41 18.95 -17.37
CA GLY A 648 9.64 17.86 -17.95
C GLY A 648 9.86 16.57 -17.19
N GLN A 649 8.82 15.77 -17.03
CA GLN A 649 8.87 14.43 -16.44
C GLN A 649 8.11 13.45 -17.32
N TYR A 650 8.75 12.32 -17.63
CA TYR A 650 8.18 11.20 -18.37
C TYR A 650 8.10 9.95 -17.50
N THR A 651 6.93 9.34 -17.46
CA THR A 651 6.68 8.03 -16.87
C THR A 651 6.23 7.09 -17.98
N GLY A 652 6.96 6.00 -18.19
CA GLY A 652 6.64 5.00 -19.22
C GLY A 652 5.35 4.25 -18.94
N LYS A 653 4.83 3.55 -19.94
CA LYS A 653 3.66 2.68 -19.83
C LYS A 653 3.85 1.60 -18.78
N VAL A 654 2.74 1.13 -18.22
CA VAL A 654 2.65 -0.09 -17.42
C VAL A 654 1.42 -0.89 -17.82
N TRP A 655 1.30 -2.12 -17.33
CA TRP A 655 0.15 -2.98 -17.49
C TRP A 655 -0.55 -3.16 -16.15
N ASP A 656 -1.88 -3.06 -16.19
CA ASP A 656 -2.76 -3.35 -15.07
C ASP A 656 -3.26 -4.78 -15.24
N THR A 657 -2.82 -5.69 -14.36
CA THR A 657 -3.11 -7.12 -14.47
C THR A 657 -4.47 -7.50 -13.88
N SER A 658 -5.15 -6.59 -13.19
CA SER A 658 -6.52 -6.80 -12.70
C SER A 658 -7.54 -6.85 -13.84
N VAL A 659 -7.20 -6.26 -15.00
CA VAL A 659 -8.09 -6.19 -16.17
C VAL A 659 -7.54 -7.03 -17.31
N VAL A 660 -8.18 -8.15 -17.57
CA VAL A 660 -7.84 -9.08 -18.67
C VAL A 660 -8.80 -8.86 -19.85
N ARG A 661 -8.31 -8.98 -21.07
CA ARG A 661 -9.13 -8.88 -22.29
C ARG A 661 -10.09 -10.07 -22.41
N ASP A 662 -11.33 -9.81 -22.83
CA ASP A 662 -12.33 -10.85 -23.10
C ASP A 662 -11.89 -11.83 -24.20
N VAL A 663 -11.11 -11.33 -25.18
CA VAL A 663 -10.52 -12.14 -26.25
C VAL A 663 -9.01 -12.06 -26.16
N LEU A 664 -8.37 -13.18 -25.85
CA LEU A 664 -6.93 -13.28 -25.71
C LEU A 664 -6.22 -13.05 -27.06
N LEU A 665 -5.22 -12.21 -27.04
CA LEU A 665 -4.36 -11.93 -28.21
C LEU A 665 -3.22 -12.94 -28.26
N VAL A 666 -2.90 -13.43 -29.44
CA VAL A 666 -1.62 -14.12 -29.70
C VAL A 666 -0.58 -13.05 -29.98
N SER A 667 0.35 -12.84 -29.04
CA SER A 667 1.35 -11.78 -29.08
C SER A 667 2.68 -12.27 -28.49
N ASP A 668 3.79 -11.74 -29.00
CA ASP A 668 5.12 -11.95 -28.41
C ASP A 668 5.30 -11.15 -27.08
N ASP A 669 4.44 -10.16 -26.82
CA ASP A 669 4.40 -9.46 -25.54
C ASP A 669 3.55 -10.27 -24.55
N PRO A 670 4.15 -10.83 -23.47
CA PRO A 670 3.41 -11.63 -22.50
C PRO A 670 2.32 -10.84 -21.77
N ASN A 671 2.39 -9.52 -21.77
CA ASN A 671 1.45 -8.64 -21.10
C ASN A 671 0.35 -8.10 -22.04
N ALA A 672 0.34 -8.45 -23.31
CA ALA A 672 -0.61 -7.90 -24.32
C ALA A 672 -2.09 -8.16 -23.98
N ASN A 673 -2.38 -9.13 -23.13
CA ASN A 673 -3.73 -9.49 -22.69
C ASN A 673 -4.25 -8.68 -21.50
N PHE A 674 -3.39 -7.89 -20.86
CA PHE A 674 -3.77 -6.99 -19.78
C PHE A 674 -4.14 -5.59 -20.27
N TYR A 675 -4.74 -4.80 -19.40
CA TYR A 675 -5.05 -3.42 -19.72
C TYR A 675 -3.78 -2.57 -19.75
N ARG A 676 -3.57 -1.84 -20.85
CA ARG A 676 -2.41 -0.97 -21.03
C ARG A 676 -2.68 0.40 -20.43
N VAL A 677 -2.00 0.74 -19.34
CA VAL A 677 -1.94 2.09 -18.79
C VAL A 677 -0.92 2.90 -19.58
N SER A 678 -1.36 4.00 -20.19
CA SER A 678 -0.54 4.81 -21.09
C SER A 678 0.63 5.48 -20.36
N ASP A 679 1.67 5.79 -21.12
CA ASP A 679 2.73 6.68 -20.66
C ASP A 679 2.24 8.12 -20.48
N GLN A 680 2.90 8.86 -19.58
CA GLN A 680 2.57 10.26 -19.30
C GLN A 680 3.83 11.14 -19.37
N PHE A 681 3.67 12.32 -19.99
CA PHE A 681 4.67 13.39 -19.94
C PHE A 681 4.05 14.65 -19.33
N LEU A 682 4.59 15.10 -18.19
CA LEU A 682 4.19 16.32 -17.49
C LEU A 682 5.22 17.42 -17.73
N THR A 683 4.73 18.66 -17.81
CA THR A 683 5.58 19.85 -18.00
C THR A 683 5.24 20.88 -16.93
N ASN A 684 6.26 21.44 -16.31
CA ASN A 684 6.13 22.54 -15.34
C ASN A 684 6.92 23.74 -15.83
N LEU A 685 6.39 24.94 -15.59
CA LEU A 685 7.04 26.21 -15.94
C LEU A 685 7.19 27.06 -14.68
N SER A 686 8.34 27.69 -14.50
CA SER A 686 8.56 28.65 -13.41
C SER A 686 9.22 29.92 -13.92
N PHE A 687 8.84 31.04 -13.32
CA PHE A 687 9.43 32.34 -13.51
C PHE A 687 9.78 32.94 -12.15
N SER A 688 10.97 33.48 -11.98
CA SER A 688 11.37 34.17 -10.75
C SER A 688 12.00 35.53 -11.09
N TYR A 689 11.73 36.50 -10.24
CA TYR A 689 12.36 37.84 -10.32
C TYR A 689 12.91 38.20 -8.94
N THR A 690 14.20 38.51 -8.88
CA THR A 690 14.87 38.96 -7.64
C THR A 690 15.11 40.46 -7.72
N ILE A 691 14.59 41.21 -6.78
CA ILE A 691 14.81 42.66 -6.69
C ILE A 691 16.22 42.89 -6.15
N ASN A 692 17.06 43.48 -6.97
CA ASN A 692 18.43 43.88 -6.62
C ASN A 692 18.53 45.43 -6.70
N ASN A 693 18.31 46.11 -5.59
CA ASN A 693 18.37 47.55 -5.52
C ASN A 693 18.69 47.99 -4.08
N ASP A 694 19.03 49.26 -3.89
CA ASP A 694 19.38 49.83 -2.59
C ASP A 694 18.18 50.17 -1.70
N THR A 695 17.01 49.60 -1.95
CA THR A 695 15.79 49.82 -1.16
C THR A 695 15.56 48.73 -0.13
N GLY A 696 14.63 48.94 0.80
CA GLY A 696 14.20 47.91 1.75
C GLY A 696 13.65 46.61 1.11
N LEU A 697 13.50 46.58 -0.22
CA LEU A 697 13.09 45.38 -0.98
C LEU A 697 14.27 44.62 -1.57
N ASP A 698 15.51 45.06 -1.39
CA ASP A 698 16.69 44.32 -1.87
C ASP A 698 16.71 42.87 -1.40
N GLY A 699 17.10 41.92 -2.28
CA GLY A 699 17.09 40.49 -2.00
C GLY A 699 15.67 39.86 -1.90
N THR A 700 14.61 40.61 -2.26
CA THR A 700 13.27 40.06 -2.33
C THR A 700 13.08 39.29 -3.65
N ARG A 701 12.73 38.01 -3.58
CA ARG A 701 12.44 37.16 -4.75
C ARG A 701 10.95 36.86 -4.83
N LEU A 702 10.37 37.19 -5.97
CA LEU A 702 9.01 36.76 -6.35
C LEU A 702 9.14 35.62 -7.33
N ARG A 703 8.45 34.48 -7.05
CA ARG A 703 8.39 33.33 -7.94
C ARG A 703 6.96 33.01 -8.27
N PHE A 704 6.71 32.77 -9.55
CA PHE A 704 5.47 32.24 -10.10
C PHE A 704 5.78 30.89 -10.76
N ALA A 705 4.98 29.86 -10.50
CA ALA A 705 5.16 28.56 -11.13
C ALA A 705 3.81 27.92 -11.49
N ILE A 706 3.81 27.17 -12.59
CA ILE A 706 2.68 26.37 -13.08
C ILE A 706 3.15 24.93 -13.12
N ASN A 707 2.59 24.09 -12.29
CA ASN A 707 2.76 22.65 -12.39
C ASN A 707 1.69 22.07 -13.29
N ASN A 708 2.03 21.04 -14.07
CA ASN A 708 1.17 20.46 -15.08
C ASN A 708 0.64 21.54 -16.05
N LEU A 709 1.55 22.19 -16.77
CA LEU A 709 1.26 23.32 -17.67
C LEU A 709 0.13 23.03 -18.68
N PHE A 710 0.05 21.79 -19.16
CA PHE A 710 -0.91 21.36 -20.18
C PHE A 710 -2.17 20.69 -19.61
N ASP A 711 -2.34 20.70 -18.27
CA ASP A 711 -3.51 20.16 -17.56
C ASP A 711 -3.82 18.70 -17.92
N LYS A 712 -2.80 17.87 -17.96
CA LYS A 712 -2.97 16.45 -18.31
C LYS A 712 -3.52 15.67 -17.13
N ASP A 713 -4.54 14.87 -17.41
CA ASP A 713 -5.09 13.89 -16.48
C ASP A 713 -4.16 12.67 -16.32
N PRO A 714 -4.24 11.96 -15.19
CA PRO A 714 -3.57 10.68 -15.02
C PRO A 714 -4.14 9.63 -15.99
N PRO A 715 -3.30 8.70 -16.50
CA PRO A 715 -3.79 7.57 -17.28
C PRO A 715 -4.72 6.68 -16.44
N LEU A 716 -5.79 6.17 -17.07
CA LEU A 716 -6.76 5.30 -16.40
C LEU A 716 -6.15 3.94 -16.04
N ALA A 717 -6.56 3.42 -14.89
CA ALA A 717 -6.27 2.06 -14.39
C ALA A 717 -7.44 1.58 -13.51
N ASP A 718 -7.56 0.28 -13.32
CA ASP A 718 -8.58 -0.32 -12.42
C ASP A 718 -8.12 -0.25 -10.97
N GLU A 719 -8.19 0.95 -10.42
CA GLU A 719 -7.78 1.31 -9.08
C GLU A 719 -8.87 2.15 -8.41
N THR A 720 -8.81 2.27 -7.09
CA THR A 720 -9.81 2.99 -6.27
C THR A 720 -10.16 4.39 -6.81
N TYR A 721 -9.18 5.11 -7.36
CA TYR A 721 -9.39 6.46 -7.93
C TYR A 721 -9.39 6.47 -9.46
N GLY A 722 -9.41 5.31 -10.11
CA GLY A 722 -9.36 5.17 -11.56
C GLY A 722 -7.96 5.37 -12.16
N PHE A 723 -6.90 5.41 -11.35
CA PHE A 723 -5.50 5.53 -11.79
C PHE A 723 -4.53 5.03 -10.72
N PHE A 724 -3.31 4.63 -11.08
CA PHE A 724 -2.24 4.27 -10.13
C PHE A 724 -1.76 5.50 -9.35
N SER A 725 -2.29 5.69 -8.14
CA SER A 725 -2.00 6.84 -7.27
C SER A 725 -0.54 6.91 -6.80
N GLU A 726 0.21 5.81 -6.87
CA GLU A 726 1.65 5.75 -6.56
C GLU A 726 2.53 6.34 -7.69
N LEU A 727 2.03 6.37 -8.92
CA LEU A 727 2.74 6.88 -10.09
C LEU A 727 2.26 8.26 -10.52
N TYR A 728 0.98 8.55 -10.36
CA TYR A 728 0.32 9.70 -10.93
C TYR A 728 -0.42 10.51 -9.88
N THR A 729 -0.83 11.72 -10.25
CA THR A 729 -1.63 12.60 -9.39
C THR A 729 -2.78 13.21 -10.20
N ALA A 730 -3.97 13.27 -9.60
CA ALA A 730 -5.15 13.90 -10.18
C ALA A 730 -5.26 15.40 -9.87
N ARG A 731 -4.19 16.05 -9.40
CA ARG A 731 -4.24 17.49 -9.02
C ARG A 731 -4.52 18.43 -10.18
N GLY A 732 -4.35 17.98 -11.43
CA GLY A 732 -4.45 18.86 -12.59
C GLY A 732 -3.40 19.97 -12.60
N ARG A 733 -3.72 21.10 -13.20
CA ARG A 733 -2.86 22.30 -13.25
C ARG A 733 -2.89 23.06 -11.91
N VAL A 734 -1.69 23.32 -11.36
CA VAL A 734 -1.56 24.03 -10.07
C VAL A 734 -0.67 25.27 -10.26
N PHE A 735 -1.17 26.40 -9.79
CA PHE A 735 -0.44 27.65 -9.77
C PHE A 735 0.17 27.89 -8.39
N HIS A 736 1.45 28.30 -8.36
CA HIS A 736 2.17 28.64 -7.16
C HIS A 736 2.69 30.07 -7.23
N VAL A 737 2.55 30.82 -6.14
CA VAL A 737 3.18 32.11 -5.95
C VAL A 737 3.99 32.07 -4.66
N GLU A 738 5.26 32.46 -4.72
CA GLU A 738 6.16 32.49 -3.58
C GLU A 738 6.79 33.88 -3.48
N LEU A 739 6.77 34.45 -2.30
CA LEU A 739 7.51 35.66 -1.95
C LEU A 739 8.55 35.30 -0.89
N ARG A 740 9.81 35.54 -1.19
CA ARG A 740 10.93 35.31 -0.27
C ARG A 740 11.71 36.60 -0.07
N LYS A 741 11.92 36.99 1.17
CA LYS A 741 12.76 38.12 1.56
C LYS A 741 13.97 37.66 2.38
N LYS A 742 15.17 38.08 2.03
CA LYS A 742 16.37 38.00 2.88
C LYS A 742 16.50 39.30 3.67
N PHE A 743 16.73 39.20 4.95
CA PHE A 743 16.95 40.35 5.85
C PHE A 743 18.43 40.50 6.17
#